data_2d67d2e017cfc48c2b18e1bf1c01633c
#
_entry.id   2d67d2e017cfc48c2b18e1bf1c01633c
#
_cell.length_a   1.000
_cell.length_b   1.000
_cell.length_c   1.000
_cell.angle_alpha   90.00
_cell.angle_beta   90.00
_cell.angle_gamma   90.00
#
_symmetry.space_group_name_H-M   'P 1'
#
loop_
_entity.id
_entity.type
_entity.pdbx_description
1 polymer ?
#
loop_
_entity_poly.entity_id
_entity_poly.type
_entity_poly.pdbx_seq_one_letter_code
_entity_poly.pdbx_strand_id
1 'polypeptide(L)'
;MAAVLSQIELIGLYSVVAVAVGALIYALILRRQVLRENTGVGKVKDVWNGIRMGANAYLKTQFKSLILFIGVLGIFLYASASLDPSVTAIPNSIFIIIGRVGAFLIGAFFSAMIGYIGMNMAVQGNIRVSEASKKGFREALKIAYRTGTITGMLTDGLGLLGGTIIFLIFVEHSPSVLLGFGFGGTLLALFMRVGGGIYTKAADIGADLVGKVEVGIPEDDPRNAAVVADLVGDNVGDCAGMAADIFESYEVTMVSTLILGLAIQPFDAKWIVFPLLARGIGIVSTVIGTYAVSKWPDRLTRGDAFRAMDLSYDLSSVLSATSFLLLSIFYVNDIRVFFATTMGIVLAISFNKLAEHFTSSNKGPVDKVAASSKTGSATLILQGLALGFESTVWTILLVGLTIVVSILIWTGMPIVFAFYGVALASIGMLTQTGNNVAMDTFGPIVDNANGIGEMAGLEGEPRQILADLDASGNTTKAVTKALAIASAVLAAVTLFSAFTETLNIRLDIAANPLVFVGILVGGSLPFLFSFISLRAVSRAAGKIIEEVRKQFKIPGIIEGLKLPDYAKVVSICTTAAQRELASLAIIAILTPLLVGALLGAEAWGGFLAGVILTGQLLAVFMANSGGAWDNAKKKIEDGFYGGKYSENHKASVVGDTVGDPLKDTAGPALNPMIKVINLISLLFSGAILSLRNTGILQILGIEIPVVSVILSIVLAGIIGGMVFYSKRETKEEEKVRDTEGPIPSDILVEPNPVKVNVPFVMSAKLDDLATGGSKISSAEYSLDGASWLPMTALDGALDSPIEKIATKSSVAKPGLYSLMVRGSDEMGNVASEKSVVLVVYDPDAGSISGKGWINSPLGAFSANSAFRGRANFKFVSKYEKGASTPSGEIEFVFPTADMTFKGTNYDWLVVSGPIAYFKGSGMINDSGEYGFVLIAVDEKEKGTKDKFRIKIWDKMTGKSVYDSGLGGPEEVLPTTSISGGKIDVNKNIKSPK
;
A
#
# COMPACT_ATOMS: atom_id res chain seq x y z
N MET A 1 29.68 41.84 18.50
CA MET A 1 28.20 41.94 18.43
C MET A 1 27.69 43.37 18.18
N ALA A 2 28.13 44.37 18.90
CA ALA A 2 27.55 45.69 18.80
C ALA A 2 27.88 46.49 17.51
N ALA A 3 28.75 46.01 16.63
CA ALA A 3 29.15 46.73 15.41
C ALA A 3 28.34 46.41 14.16
N VAL A 4 27.47 45.36 14.19
CA VAL A 4 26.74 44.86 13.02
C VAL A 4 25.24 45.08 13.13
N LEU A 5 24.63 45.06 14.34
CA LEU A 5 23.23 45.19 14.57
C LEU A 5 22.90 46.49 15.34
N SER A 6 21.94 47.26 14.84
CA SER A 6 21.42 48.44 15.56
C SER A 6 20.54 48.05 16.74
N GLN A 7 20.23 49.01 17.64
CA GLN A 7 19.30 48.75 18.75
C GLN A 7 17.90 48.34 18.29
N ILE A 8 17.43 48.86 17.15
CA ILE A 8 16.13 48.55 16.59
C ILE A 8 16.10 47.08 16.14
N GLU A 9 17.17 46.58 15.50
CA GLU A 9 17.29 45.20 15.05
C GLU A 9 17.37 44.23 16.23
N LEU A 10 18.12 44.59 17.29
CA LEU A 10 18.17 43.76 18.50
C LEU A 10 16.80 43.67 19.19
N ILE A 11 16.05 44.80 19.30
CA ILE A 11 14.68 44.79 19.81
C ILE A 11 13.78 43.93 18.94
N GLY A 12 13.91 44.05 17.60
CA GLY A 12 13.18 43.21 16.67
C GLY A 12 13.44 41.72 16.89
N LEU A 13 14.70 41.32 17.02
CA LEU A 13 15.10 39.90 17.24
C LEU A 13 14.61 39.37 18.61
N TYR A 14 14.71 40.20 19.69
CA TYR A 14 14.15 39.78 20.97
C TYR A 14 12.61 39.67 20.92
N SER A 15 11.93 40.50 20.14
CA SER A 15 10.49 40.37 19.94
C SER A 15 10.13 39.07 19.19
N VAL A 16 10.95 38.67 18.23
CA VAL A 16 10.82 37.38 17.52
C VAL A 16 10.97 36.19 18.49
N VAL A 17 11.98 36.23 19.39
CA VAL A 17 12.15 35.23 20.45
C VAL A 17 10.92 35.18 21.36
N ALA A 18 10.40 36.35 21.77
CA ALA A 18 9.21 36.45 22.62
C ALA A 18 7.96 35.85 21.94
N VAL A 19 7.78 36.10 20.64
CA VAL A 19 6.68 35.53 19.83
C VAL A 19 6.84 34.00 19.71
N ALA A 20 8.05 33.49 19.45
CA ALA A 20 8.32 32.06 19.37
C ALA A 20 8.01 31.34 20.70
N VAL A 21 8.43 31.92 21.84
CA VAL A 21 8.10 31.41 23.19
C VAL A 21 6.57 31.50 23.42
N GLY A 22 5.95 32.58 22.98
CA GLY A 22 4.49 32.75 23.02
C GLY A 22 3.73 31.65 22.29
N ALA A 23 4.21 31.23 21.10
CA ALA A 23 3.66 30.09 20.35
C ALA A 23 3.74 28.78 21.14
N LEU A 24 4.89 28.52 21.79
CA LEU A 24 5.08 27.30 22.61
C LEU A 24 4.16 27.31 23.84
N ILE A 25 3.98 28.49 24.49
CA ILE A 25 3.03 28.65 25.60
C ILE A 25 1.59 28.42 25.10
N TYR A 26 1.23 28.94 23.94
CA TYR A 26 -0.09 28.74 23.34
C TYR A 26 -0.34 27.23 23.03
N ALA A 27 0.64 26.52 22.46
CA ALA A 27 0.58 25.07 22.29
C ALA A 27 0.32 24.32 23.62
N LEU A 28 0.99 24.74 24.72
CA LEU A 28 0.77 24.16 26.05
C LEU A 28 -0.62 24.44 26.60
N ILE A 29 -1.16 25.62 26.35
CA ILE A 29 -2.54 26.01 26.74
C ILE A 29 -3.54 25.12 25.98
N LEU A 30 -3.39 24.98 24.65
CA LEU A 30 -4.26 24.15 23.83
C LEU A 30 -4.17 22.68 24.27
N ARG A 31 -2.96 22.17 24.54
CA ARG A 31 -2.75 20.79 25.06
C ARG A 31 -3.54 20.56 26.35
N ARG A 32 -3.49 21.52 27.28
CA ARG A 32 -4.29 21.43 28.55
C ARG A 32 -5.78 21.42 28.26
N GLN A 33 -6.25 22.21 27.30
CA GLN A 33 -7.67 22.25 26.92
C GLN A 33 -8.12 20.93 26.30
N VAL A 34 -7.39 20.41 25.34
CA VAL A 34 -7.71 19.11 24.67
C VAL A 34 -7.69 17.97 25.69
N LEU A 35 -6.67 17.87 26.54
CA LEU A 35 -6.55 16.77 27.51
C LEU A 35 -7.62 16.77 28.61
N ARG A 36 -8.36 17.90 28.83
CA ARG A 36 -9.49 17.98 29.76
C ARG A 36 -10.79 17.42 29.19
N GLU A 37 -10.88 17.24 27.86
CA GLU A 37 -12.07 16.67 27.24
C GLU A 37 -12.20 15.16 27.54
N ASN A 38 -13.45 14.68 27.50
CA ASN A 38 -13.80 13.32 27.84
C ASN A 38 -13.21 12.31 26.83
N THR A 39 -12.76 11.17 27.35
CA THR A 39 -12.21 10.05 26.55
C THR A 39 -13.21 8.90 26.36
N GLY A 40 -14.44 9.03 26.80
CA GLY A 40 -15.43 7.96 26.73
C GLY A 40 -15.09 6.73 27.60
N VAL A 41 -15.92 5.71 27.46
CA VAL A 41 -15.82 4.43 28.19
C VAL A 41 -16.15 3.25 27.28
N GLY A 42 -15.79 2.03 27.69
CA GLY A 42 -16.12 0.78 26.96
C GLY A 42 -15.32 0.63 25.68
N LYS A 43 -15.93 0.09 24.62
CA LYS A 43 -15.28 -0.26 23.36
C LYS A 43 -14.46 0.86 22.72
N VAL A 44 -14.94 2.12 22.76
CA VAL A 44 -14.21 3.29 22.26
C VAL A 44 -12.83 3.40 22.90
N LYS A 45 -12.76 3.17 24.22
CA LYS A 45 -11.51 3.24 24.98
C LYS A 45 -10.60 2.05 24.72
N ASP A 46 -11.16 0.88 24.46
CA ASP A 46 -10.38 -0.34 24.19
C ASP A 46 -9.67 -0.24 22.84
N VAL A 47 -10.36 0.19 21.78
CA VAL A 47 -9.80 0.47 20.45
C VAL A 47 -8.68 1.53 20.56
N TRP A 48 -8.97 2.64 21.22
CA TRP A 48 -7.98 3.69 21.44
C TRP A 48 -6.73 3.21 22.18
N ASN A 49 -6.88 2.33 23.17
CA ASN A 49 -5.73 1.75 23.88
C ASN A 49 -4.84 0.95 22.91
N GLY A 50 -5.43 0.20 21.97
CA GLY A 50 -4.71 -0.51 20.92
C GLY A 50 -3.87 0.45 20.07
N ILE A 51 -4.48 1.52 19.56
CA ILE A 51 -3.81 2.56 18.76
C ILE A 51 -2.68 3.22 19.57
N ARG A 52 -2.94 3.59 20.82
CA ARG A 52 -1.95 4.20 21.72
C ARG A 52 -0.76 3.28 22.00
N MET A 53 -0.98 1.99 22.22
CA MET A 53 0.08 1.01 22.42
C MET A 53 0.93 0.86 21.17
N GLY A 54 0.30 0.76 20.00
CA GLY A 54 0.98 0.69 18.70
C GLY A 54 1.82 1.93 18.43
N ALA A 55 1.25 3.12 18.61
CA ALA A 55 1.93 4.40 18.45
C ALA A 55 3.19 4.52 19.33
N ASN A 56 3.10 4.14 20.59
CA ASN A 56 4.24 4.16 21.51
C ASN A 56 5.33 3.13 21.11
N ALA A 57 4.93 1.94 20.65
CA ALA A 57 5.85 0.91 20.18
C ALA A 57 6.63 1.39 18.95
N TYR A 58 5.94 2.01 17.98
CA TYR A 58 6.56 2.60 16.80
C TYR A 58 7.58 3.67 17.18
N LEU A 59 7.19 4.69 17.93
CA LEU A 59 8.08 5.80 18.32
C LEU A 59 9.33 5.31 19.04
N LYS A 60 9.17 4.38 20.00
CA LYS A 60 10.30 3.83 20.75
C LYS A 60 11.31 3.14 19.84
N THR A 61 10.82 2.38 18.89
CA THR A 61 11.67 1.61 17.95
C THR A 61 12.33 2.55 16.94
N GLN A 62 11.58 3.52 16.41
CA GLN A 62 12.08 4.51 15.44
C GLN A 62 13.20 5.36 16.05
N PHE A 63 13.00 5.96 17.21
CA PHE A 63 14.02 6.81 17.83
C PHE A 63 15.26 6.03 18.24
N LYS A 64 15.15 4.78 18.68
CA LYS A 64 16.30 3.94 19.00
C LYS A 64 17.23 3.75 17.79
N SER A 65 16.66 3.55 16.61
CA SER A 65 17.44 3.40 15.37
C SER A 65 18.05 4.72 14.91
N LEU A 66 17.32 5.84 15.07
CA LEU A 66 17.75 7.15 14.62
C LEU A 66 18.91 7.74 15.43
N ILE A 67 18.97 7.50 16.75
CA ILE A 67 20.06 8.03 17.60
C ILE A 67 21.44 7.60 17.10
N LEU A 68 21.59 6.32 16.72
CA LEU A 68 22.85 5.84 16.18
C LEU A 68 23.23 6.53 14.87
N PHE A 69 22.25 6.69 13.98
CA PHE A 69 22.48 7.29 12.66
C PHE A 69 22.83 8.78 12.78
N ILE A 70 22.12 9.52 13.65
CA ILE A 70 22.41 10.93 13.95
C ILE A 70 23.81 11.09 14.54
N GLY A 71 24.23 10.20 15.47
CA GLY A 71 25.57 10.23 16.04
C GLY A 71 26.66 10.05 15.00
N VAL A 72 26.51 9.07 14.11
CA VAL A 72 27.46 8.84 13.00
C VAL A 72 27.55 10.05 12.08
N LEU A 73 26.41 10.61 11.67
CA LEU A 73 26.40 11.79 10.79
C LEU A 73 26.94 13.05 11.47
N GLY A 74 26.75 13.20 12.78
CA GLY A 74 27.39 14.28 13.53
C GLY A 74 28.91 14.22 13.48
N ILE A 75 29.51 13.02 13.55
CA ILE A 75 30.96 12.80 13.37
C ILE A 75 31.40 13.16 11.94
N PHE A 76 30.61 12.71 10.94
CA PHE A 76 30.92 13.08 9.54
C PHE A 76 30.81 14.58 9.28
N LEU A 77 29.84 15.25 9.90
CA LEU A 77 29.69 16.71 9.78
C LEU A 77 30.85 17.44 10.44
N TYR A 78 31.31 16.96 11.60
CA TYR A 78 32.50 17.52 12.26
C TYR A 78 33.76 17.35 11.37
N ALA A 79 33.97 16.17 10.83
CA ALA A 79 35.08 15.88 9.93
C ALA A 79 35.04 16.76 8.66
N SER A 80 33.87 16.86 8.03
CA SER A 80 33.67 17.72 6.85
C SER A 80 33.96 19.17 7.14
N ALA A 81 33.46 19.73 8.24
CA ALA A 81 33.67 21.11 8.61
C ALA A 81 35.15 21.41 8.95
N SER A 82 35.87 20.40 9.48
CA SER A 82 37.33 20.49 9.76
C SER A 82 38.20 20.42 8.51
N LEU A 83 37.68 19.87 7.42
CA LEU A 83 38.36 19.79 6.10
C LEU A 83 37.93 20.92 5.15
N ASP A 84 36.99 21.74 5.54
CA ASP A 84 36.45 22.83 4.71
C ASP A 84 37.34 24.08 4.86
N PRO A 85 38.08 24.50 3.79
CA PRO A 85 38.93 25.68 3.85
C PRO A 85 38.20 26.98 4.15
N SER A 86 36.91 27.08 3.72
CA SER A 86 36.08 28.26 3.96
C SER A 86 35.72 28.44 5.43
N VAL A 87 35.66 27.34 6.19
CA VAL A 87 35.42 27.36 7.64
C VAL A 87 36.68 27.48 8.44
N THR A 88 37.74 26.72 8.06
CA THR A 88 39.02 26.68 8.81
C THR A 88 39.81 27.95 8.70
N ALA A 89 39.62 28.78 7.66
CA ALA A 89 40.24 30.09 7.51
C ALA A 89 39.66 31.17 8.46
N ILE A 90 38.48 30.91 9.10
CA ILE A 90 37.84 31.86 9.99
C ILE A 90 38.55 31.85 11.36
N PRO A 91 38.87 33.01 11.98
CA PRO A 91 39.35 33.07 13.36
C PRO A 91 38.35 32.32 14.31
N ASN A 92 38.90 31.51 15.20
CA ASN A 92 38.12 30.64 16.10
C ASN A 92 37.22 29.64 15.39
N SER A 93 37.66 29.10 14.24
CA SER A 93 36.91 28.13 13.43
C SER A 93 36.37 26.95 14.24
N ILE A 94 37.07 26.50 15.27
CA ILE A 94 36.62 25.41 16.16
C ILE A 94 35.25 25.72 16.83
N PHE A 95 34.98 26.99 17.17
CA PHE A 95 33.70 27.42 17.72
C PHE A 95 32.58 27.29 16.68
N ILE A 96 32.89 27.61 15.42
CA ILE A 96 31.90 27.48 14.33
C ILE A 96 31.69 26.00 14.00
N ILE A 97 32.72 25.17 13.98
CA ILE A 97 32.62 23.72 13.74
C ILE A 97 31.77 23.05 14.81
N ILE A 98 32.08 23.32 16.10
CA ILE A 98 31.27 22.79 17.21
C ILE A 98 29.83 23.35 17.17
N GLY A 99 29.69 24.66 16.86
CA GLY A 99 28.40 25.30 16.68
C GLY A 99 27.56 24.62 15.58
N ARG A 100 28.16 24.28 14.42
CA ARG A 100 27.50 23.57 13.31
C ARG A 100 27.00 22.19 13.73
N VAL A 101 27.82 21.39 14.42
CA VAL A 101 27.44 20.07 14.94
C VAL A 101 26.40 20.18 16.03
N GLY A 102 26.56 21.15 16.97
CA GLY A 102 25.57 21.40 18.01
C GLY A 102 24.21 21.81 17.43
N ALA A 103 24.22 22.70 16.43
CA ALA A 103 23.01 23.11 15.72
C ALA A 103 22.35 21.92 15.00
N PHE A 104 23.13 21.03 14.37
CA PHE A 104 22.63 19.79 13.77
C PHE A 104 21.88 18.91 14.79
N LEU A 105 22.49 18.70 15.96
CA LEU A 105 21.85 17.89 17.01
C LEU A 105 20.59 18.56 17.55
N ILE A 106 20.57 19.90 17.70
CA ILE A 106 19.39 20.66 18.13
C ILE A 106 18.28 20.60 17.08
N GLY A 107 18.59 20.74 15.79
CA GLY A 107 17.63 20.63 14.70
C GLY A 107 16.98 19.24 14.65
N ALA A 108 17.81 18.19 14.74
CA ALA A 108 17.31 16.81 14.82
C ALA A 108 16.44 16.58 16.06
N PHE A 109 16.85 17.11 17.22
CA PHE A 109 16.06 17.02 18.45
C PHE A 109 14.73 17.76 18.36
N PHE A 110 14.68 18.95 17.77
CA PHE A 110 13.43 19.70 17.60
C PHE A 110 12.48 19.00 16.63
N SER A 111 12.97 18.51 15.51
CA SER A 111 12.18 17.72 14.57
C SER A 111 11.63 16.45 15.24
N ALA A 112 12.47 15.74 16.02
CA ALA A 112 12.05 14.57 16.81
C ALA A 112 10.94 14.93 17.81
N MET A 113 11.08 16.06 18.49
CA MET A 113 10.12 16.51 19.50
C MET A 113 8.78 16.90 18.87
N ILE A 114 8.79 17.56 17.71
CA ILE A 114 7.59 17.90 16.95
C ILE A 114 6.85 16.62 16.54
N GLY A 115 7.53 15.65 15.94
CA GLY A 115 6.95 14.40 15.56
C GLY A 115 6.43 13.57 16.74
N TYR A 116 7.19 13.50 17.83
CA TYR A 116 6.80 12.79 19.05
C TYR A 116 5.57 13.41 19.72
N ILE A 117 5.56 14.73 19.92
CA ILE A 117 4.44 15.43 20.58
C ILE A 117 3.24 15.44 19.63
N GLY A 118 3.44 15.73 18.35
CA GLY A 118 2.40 15.74 17.32
C GLY A 118 1.63 14.44 17.28
N MET A 119 2.35 13.32 17.12
CA MET A 119 1.75 12.00 17.12
C MET A 119 1.03 11.65 18.44
N ASN A 120 1.65 11.92 19.58
CA ASN A 120 1.01 11.68 20.86
C ASN A 120 -0.27 12.51 21.04
N MET A 121 -0.24 13.78 20.61
CA MET A 121 -1.42 14.64 20.69
C MET A 121 -2.51 14.21 19.71
N ALA A 122 -2.16 13.75 18.51
CA ALA A 122 -3.12 13.17 17.57
C ALA A 122 -3.84 11.96 18.17
N VAL A 123 -3.09 10.99 18.71
CA VAL A 123 -3.66 9.84 19.42
C VAL A 123 -4.58 10.25 20.58
N GLN A 124 -4.23 11.30 21.32
CA GLN A 124 -5.10 11.85 22.37
C GLN A 124 -6.31 12.58 21.80
N GLY A 125 -6.19 13.19 20.63
CA GLY A 125 -7.26 13.89 19.91
C GLY A 125 -8.29 12.92 19.35
N ASN A 126 -7.85 11.84 18.71
CA ASN A 126 -8.71 10.88 18.01
C ASN A 126 -9.93 10.46 18.86
N ILE A 127 -9.69 9.95 20.06
CA ILE A 127 -10.76 9.50 20.96
C ILE A 127 -11.65 10.65 21.45
N ARG A 128 -11.06 11.84 21.67
CA ARG A 128 -11.79 13.01 22.17
C ARG A 128 -12.69 13.63 21.11
N VAL A 129 -12.27 13.57 19.84
CA VAL A 129 -13.08 13.98 18.70
C VAL A 129 -14.25 13.02 18.53
N SER A 130 -14.01 11.70 18.62
CA SER A 130 -15.07 10.68 18.59
C SER A 130 -16.09 10.89 19.70
N GLU A 131 -15.66 11.21 20.93
CA GLU A 131 -16.59 11.52 22.03
C GLU A 131 -17.29 12.89 21.87
N ALA A 132 -16.59 13.87 21.28
CA ALA A 132 -17.16 15.20 21.06
C ALA A 132 -18.22 15.22 19.96
N SER A 133 -18.21 14.28 19.02
CA SER A 133 -19.25 14.14 17.99
C SER A 133 -20.65 13.95 18.61
N LYS A 134 -20.72 13.35 19.79
CA LYS A 134 -21.97 13.22 20.57
C LYS A 134 -22.53 14.55 21.08
N LYS A 135 -21.70 15.62 21.11
CA LYS A 135 -22.09 16.98 21.50
C LYS A 135 -22.38 17.87 20.29
N GLY A 136 -22.07 17.44 19.09
CA GLY A 136 -22.33 18.12 17.85
C GLY A 136 -21.07 18.49 17.05
N PHE A 137 -21.29 18.86 15.79
CA PHE A 137 -20.26 19.12 14.79
C PHE A 137 -19.22 20.17 15.24
N ARG A 138 -19.66 21.32 15.78
CA ARG A 138 -18.75 22.40 16.17
C ARG A 138 -17.78 22.04 17.29
N GLU A 139 -18.21 21.25 18.26
CA GLU A 139 -17.33 20.79 19.35
C GLU A 139 -16.31 19.76 18.83
N ALA A 140 -16.72 18.84 17.97
CA ALA A 140 -15.81 17.89 17.35
C ALA A 140 -14.77 18.59 16.47
N LEU A 141 -15.18 19.51 15.58
CA LEU A 141 -14.30 20.35 14.76
C LEU A 141 -13.29 21.13 15.62
N LYS A 142 -13.78 21.78 16.69
CA LYS A 142 -12.95 22.57 17.60
C LYS A 142 -11.84 21.74 18.25
N ILE A 143 -12.16 20.54 18.73
CA ILE A 143 -11.18 19.67 19.39
C ILE A 143 -10.19 19.12 18.35
N ALA A 144 -10.66 18.68 17.19
CA ALA A 144 -9.80 18.18 16.12
C ALA A 144 -8.79 19.24 15.67
N TYR A 145 -9.28 20.43 15.34
CA TYR A 145 -8.44 21.52 14.86
C TYR A 145 -7.47 22.06 15.91
N ARG A 146 -7.89 22.17 17.19
CA ARG A 146 -7.00 22.55 18.29
C ARG A 146 -5.89 21.53 18.50
N THR A 147 -6.20 20.26 18.33
CA THR A 147 -5.19 19.18 18.43
C THR A 147 -4.13 19.34 17.33
N GLY A 148 -4.53 19.59 16.10
CA GLY A 148 -3.61 19.89 15.00
C GLY A 148 -2.81 21.18 15.21
N THR A 149 -3.46 22.23 15.73
CA THR A 149 -2.81 23.51 16.05
C THR A 149 -1.67 23.38 17.06
N ILE A 150 -1.72 22.41 17.98
CA ILE A 150 -0.62 22.15 18.91
C ILE A 150 0.65 21.80 18.15
N THR A 151 0.56 20.92 17.18
CA THR A 151 1.69 20.51 16.32
C THR A 151 2.18 21.68 15.47
N GLY A 152 1.27 22.47 14.87
CA GLY A 152 1.63 23.66 14.09
C GLY A 152 2.37 24.71 14.92
N MET A 153 1.93 24.99 16.14
CA MET A 153 2.59 25.95 17.01
C MET A 153 3.94 25.47 17.55
N LEU A 154 4.12 24.14 17.71
CA LEU A 154 5.42 23.57 18.02
C LEU A 154 6.38 23.73 16.83
N THR A 155 5.91 23.48 15.61
CA THR A 155 6.69 23.61 14.37
C THR A 155 7.20 25.04 14.21
N ASP A 156 6.30 26.02 14.25
CA ASP A 156 6.65 27.44 14.10
C ASP A 156 7.51 27.93 15.28
N GLY A 157 7.11 27.60 16.51
CA GLY A 157 7.75 28.11 17.72
C GLY A 157 9.16 27.58 17.91
N LEU A 158 9.40 26.27 17.74
CA LEU A 158 10.74 25.67 17.87
C LEU A 158 11.65 26.10 16.74
N GLY A 159 11.14 26.13 15.50
CA GLY A 159 11.91 26.57 14.35
C GLY A 159 12.39 28.01 14.50
N LEU A 160 11.47 28.93 14.75
CA LEU A 160 11.83 30.35 14.91
C LEU A 160 12.73 30.59 16.11
N LEU A 161 12.47 29.90 17.23
CA LEU A 161 13.30 30.01 18.44
C LEU A 161 14.74 29.54 18.19
N GLY A 162 14.89 28.34 17.64
CA GLY A 162 16.20 27.75 17.35
C GLY A 162 17.01 28.58 16.36
N GLY A 163 16.38 28.93 15.24
CA GLY A 163 17.01 29.74 14.20
C GLY A 163 17.44 31.13 14.71
N THR A 164 16.55 31.82 15.47
CA THR A 164 16.85 33.15 16.01
C THR A 164 17.93 33.11 17.09
N ILE A 165 17.94 32.11 17.97
CA ILE A 165 18.98 31.96 19.00
C ILE A 165 20.33 31.67 18.35
N ILE A 166 20.40 30.79 17.36
CA ILE A 166 21.65 30.50 16.63
C ILE A 166 22.12 31.78 15.92
N PHE A 167 21.21 32.53 15.30
CA PHE A 167 21.55 33.80 14.68
C PHE A 167 22.13 34.80 15.69
N LEU A 168 21.53 34.97 16.86
CA LEU A 168 22.00 35.91 17.92
C LEU A 168 23.40 35.53 18.47
N ILE A 169 23.71 34.20 18.54
CA ILE A 169 25.01 33.73 19.05
C ILE A 169 26.11 33.89 18.01
N PHE A 170 25.84 33.57 16.73
CA PHE A 170 26.89 33.48 15.69
C PHE A 170 26.90 34.66 14.71
N VAL A 171 25.87 35.50 14.71
CA VAL A 171 25.70 36.72 13.90
C VAL A 171 26.10 36.53 12.44
N GLU A 172 27.24 37.08 11.99
CA GLU A 172 27.72 36.99 10.60
C GLU A 172 28.14 35.59 10.18
N HIS A 173 28.45 34.70 11.11
CA HIS A 173 28.77 33.29 10.85
C HIS A 173 27.55 32.38 11.03
N SER A 174 26.37 32.94 11.37
CA SER A 174 25.13 32.18 11.61
C SER A 174 24.73 31.32 10.43
N PRO A 175 24.85 31.70 9.15
CA PRO A 175 24.47 30.84 8.05
C PRO A 175 25.22 29.52 8.02
N SER A 176 26.53 29.53 8.29
CA SER A 176 27.34 28.31 8.34
C SER A 176 26.90 27.37 9.46
N VAL A 177 26.43 27.90 10.61
CA VAL A 177 25.95 27.11 11.75
C VAL A 177 24.50 26.67 11.52
N LEU A 178 23.64 27.55 10.98
CA LEU A 178 22.25 27.28 10.67
C LEU A 178 22.06 26.19 9.60
N LEU A 179 23.04 26.02 8.69
CA LEU A 179 23.06 24.88 7.77
C LEU A 179 23.05 23.55 8.54
N GLY A 180 23.77 23.45 9.65
CA GLY A 180 23.73 22.30 10.54
C GLY A 180 22.34 22.11 11.13
N PHE A 181 21.70 23.17 11.63
CA PHE A 181 20.36 23.14 12.20
C PHE A 181 19.31 22.66 11.20
N GLY A 182 19.32 23.24 9.98
CA GLY A 182 18.46 22.80 8.88
C GLY A 182 18.70 21.34 8.51
N PHE A 183 19.99 20.90 8.42
CA PHE A 183 20.31 19.53 8.07
C PHE A 183 19.84 18.51 9.11
N GLY A 184 19.93 18.84 10.41
CA GLY A 184 19.41 18.00 11.49
C GLY A 184 17.89 17.79 11.38
N GLY A 185 17.14 18.88 11.15
CA GLY A 185 15.70 18.85 10.93
C GLY A 185 15.33 18.04 9.69
N THR A 186 16.00 18.30 8.58
CA THR A 186 15.79 17.65 7.27
C THR A 186 16.04 16.16 7.31
N LEU A 187 17.13 15.75 7.92
CA LEU A 187 17.46 14.34 8.03
C LEU A 187 16.41 13.57 8.80
N LEU A 188 15.97 14.10 9.93
CA LEU A 188 14.94 13.44 10.71
C LEU A 188 13.59 13.43 10.00
N ALA A 189 13.24 14.52 9.31
CA ALA A 189 12.04 14.60 8.47
C ALA A 189 12.05 13.52 7.39
N LEU A 190 13.18 13.29 6.70
CA LEU A 190 13.35 12.21 5.73
C LEU A 190 13.02 10.85 6.37
N PHE A 191 13.61 10.56 7.54
CA PHE A 191 13.37 9.30 8.23
C PHE A 191 11.92 9.12 8.68
N MET A 192 11.32 10.17 9.23
CA MET A 192 9.94 10.10 9.72
C MET A 192 8.94 10.02 8.57
N ARG A 193 9.16 10.79 7.49
CA ARG A 193 8.26 10.84 6.34
C ARG A 193 8.30 9.55 5.53
N VAL A 194 9.50 9.08 5.18
CA VAL A 194 9.67 7.84 4.39
C VAL A 194 9.31 6.61 5.20
N GLY A 195 9.82 6.52 6.43
CA GLY A 195 9.54 5.38 7.33
C GLY A 195 8.07 5.31 7.71
N GLY A 196 7.44 6.46 8.00
CA GLY A 196 6.01 6.57 8.27
C GLY A 196 5.16 6.18 7.08
N GLY A 197 5.50 6.67 5.87
CA GLY A 197 4.80 6.33 4.64
C GLY A 197 4.87 4.83 4.29
N ILE A 198 6.05 4.20 4.42
CA ILE A 198 6.19 2.74 4.22
C ILE A 198 5.35 1.98 5.26
N TYR A 199 5.37 2.41 6.52
CA TYR A 199 4.63 1.78 7.59
C TYR A 199 3.13 1.82 7.34
N THR A 200 2.56 3.05 7.14
CA THR A 200 1.12 3.23 6.98
C THR A 200 0.59 2.50 5.76
N LYS A 201 1.25 2.64 4.60
CA LYS A 201 0.73 2.02 3.37
C LYS A 201 0.96 0.52 3.30
N ALA A 202 1.93 -0.03 3.99
CA ALA A 202 2.04 -1.47 4.16
C ALA A 202 0.93 -2.04 5.06
N ALA A 203 0.53 -1.32 6.11
CA ALA A 203 -0.59 -1.70 6.98
C ALA A 203 -1.93 -1.61 6.25
N ASP A 204 -2.17 -0.51 5.54
CA ASP A 204 -3.37 -0.22 4.77
C ASP A 204 -3.60 -1.28 3.66
N ILE A 205 -2.60 -1.53 2.78
CA ILE A 205 -2.68 -2.59 1.78
C ILE A 205 -2.95 -3.97 2.42
N GLY A 206 -2.32 -4.24 3.58
CA GLY A 206 -2.52 -5.48 4.32
C GLY A 206 -3.94 -5.60 4.89
N ALA A 207 -4.50 -4.49 5.37
CA ALA A 207 -5.86 -4.42 5.88
C ALA A 207 -6.89 -4.59 4.75
N ASP A 208 -6.72 -3.84 3.67
CA ASP A 208 -7.64 -3.79 2.55
C ASP A 208 -7.68 -5.10 1.75
N LEU A 209 -6.52 -5.61 1.36
CA LEU A 209 -6.46 -6.80 0.52
C LEU A 209 -7.07 -8.02 1.22
N VAL A 210 -6.67 -8.27 2.47
CA VAL A 210 -7.15 -9.46 3.19
C VAL A 210 -8.56 -9.23 3.76
N GLY A 211 -8.82 -8.05 4.33
CA GLY A 211 -10.12 -7.74 4.95
C GLY A 211 -11.23 -7.56 3.94
N LYS A 212 -11.09 -6.59 3.03
CA LYS A 212 -12.14 -6.22 2.09
C LYS A 212 -12.26 -7.18 0.90
N VAL A 213 -11.11 -7.58 0.31
CA VAL A 213 -11.13 -8.35 -0.94
C VAL A 213 -11.23 -9.84 -0.70
N GLU A 214 -10.46 -10.43 0.24
CA GLU A 214 -10.43 -11.87 0.47
C GLU A 214 -11.55 -12.34 1.42
N VAL A 215 -11.75 -11.64 2.55
CA VAL A 215 -12.70 -12.06 3.60
C VAL A 215 -14.05 -11.36 3.48
N GLY A 216 -14.10 -10.17 2.85
CA GLY A 216 -15.35 -9.43 2.63
C GLY A 216 -15.90 -8.75 3.88
N ILE A 217 -15.05 -8.40 4.87
CA ILE A 217 -15.44 -7.65 6.06
C ILE A 217 -15.34 -6.12 5.81
N PRO A 218 -16.04 -5.28 6.59
CA PRO A 218 -15.94 -3.82 6.48
C PRO A 218 -14.50 -3.29 6.64
N GLU A 219 -14.27 -2.04 6.23
CA GLU A 219 -12.95 -1.36 6.25
C GLU A 219 -12.34 -1.35 7.65
N ASP A 220 -12.99 -0.73 8.60
CA ASP A 220 -12.52 -0.59 9.97
C ASP A 220 -13.03 -1.72 10.90
N ASP A 221 -13.03 -2.96 10.41
CA ASP A 221 -13.51 -4.08 11.23
C ASP A 221 -12.46 -4.50 12.27
N PRO A 222 -12.82 -4.51 13.58
CA PRO A 222 -11.88 -4.89 14.64
C PRO A 222 -11.36 -6.33 14.57
N ARG A 223 -11.96 -7.18 13.77
CA ARG A 223 -11.49 -8.55 13.53
C ARG A 223 -10.23 -8.59 12.67
N ASN A 224 -9.95 -7.53 11.91
CA ASN A 224 -8.76 -7.44 11.10
C ASN A 224 -7.58 -6.88 11.91
N ALA A 225 -6.53 -7.69 12.07
CA ALA A 225 -5.36 -7.31 12.84
C ALA A 225 -4.59 -6.10 12.28
N ALA A 226 -4.71 -5.83 10.98
CA ALA A 226 -4.01 -4.73 10.32
C ALA A 226 -4.70 -3.37 10.50
N VAL A 227 -6.01 -3.30 10.79
CA VAL A 227 -6.74 -2.04 10.96
C VAL A 227 -6.14 -1.15 12.05
N VAL A 228 -5.79 -1.70 13.22
CA VAL A 228 -5.13 -0.90 14.26
C VAL A 228 -3.73 -0.44 13.83
N ALA A 229 -3.02 -1.23 13.03
CA ALA A 229 -1.73 -0.82 12.49
C ALA A 229 -1.89 0.31 11.48
N ASP A 230 -2.93 0.29 10.67
CA ASP A 230 -3.28 1.34 9.72
C ASP A 230 -3.64 2.65 10.43
N LEU A 231 -4.54 2.63 11.41
CA LEU A 231 -4.88 3.79 12.24
C LEU A 231 -3.67 4.37 13.01
N VAL A 232 -2.70 3.53 13.41
CA VAL A 232 -1.41 3.99 13.94
C VAL A 232 -0.60 4.65 12.83
N GLY A 233 -0.60 4.07 11.64
CA GLY A 233 0.11 4.52 10.46
C GLY A 233 -0.23 5.95 10.05
N ASP A 234 -1.49 6.31 10.03
CA ASP A 234 -1.96 7.65 9.71
C ASP A 234 -1.40 8.70 10.68
N ASN A 235 -1.39 8.40 11.99
CA ASN A 235 -0.77 9.27 12.96
C ASN A 235 0.76 9.39 12.77
N VAL A 236 1.41 8.32 12.31
CA VAL A 236 2.85 8.29 12.02
C VAL A 236 3.17 9.08 10.75
N GLY A 237 2.48 8.80 9.65
CA GLY A 237 2.76 9.36 8.32
C GLY A 237 2.47 10.85 8.24
N ASP A 238 1.28 11.23 8.64
CA ASP A 238 0.80 12.59 8.46
C ASP A 238 0.99 13.48 9.71
N CYS A 239 0.73 12.99 10.93
CA CYS A 239 0.93 13.85 12.12
C CYS A 239 2.40 14.01 12.53
N ALA A 240 3.21 12.94 12.44
CA ALA A 240 4.60 13.03 12.81
C ALA A 240 5.50 13.33 11.58
N GLY A 241 5.32 12.59 10.49
CA GLY A 241 6.16 12.70 9.30
C GLY A 241 5.98 14.02 8.56
N MET A 242 4.71 14.44 8.34
CA MET A 242 4.42 15.70 7.63
C MET A 242 4.79 16.94 8.46
N ALA A 243 4.52 16.92 9.77
CA ALA A 243 4.92 18.03 10.63
C ALA A 243 6.44 18.23 10.65
N ALA A 244 7.22 17.14 10.64
CA ALA A 244 8.68 17.20 10.53
C ALA A 244 9.13 17.70 9.15
N ASP A 245 8.46 17.31 8.05
CA ASP A 245 8.75 17.76 6.67
C ASP A 245 8.48 19.27 6.49
N ILE A 246 7.38 19.77 7.06
CA ILE A 246 7.07 21.20 7.01
C ILE A 246 8.01 22.00 7.94
N PHE A 247 8.37 21.47 9.12
CA PHE A 247 9.40 22.06 9.99
C PHE A 247 10.72 22.24 9.25
N GLU A 248 11.16 21.19 8.57
CA GLU A 248 12.32 21.23 7.71
C GLU A 248 12.23 22.32 6.64
N SER A 249 11.12 22.40 5.89
CA SER A 249 10.92 23.44 4.87
C SER A 249 11.00 24.84 5.44
N TYR A 250 10.45 25.03 6.65
CA TYR A 250 10.49 26.27 7.39
C TYR A 250 11.93 26.68 7.70
N GLU A 251 12.74 25.75 8.24
CA GLU A 251 14.14 25.99 8.60
C GLU A 251 15.02 26.24 7.38
N VAL A 252 14.95 25.37 6.40
CA VAL A 252 15.77 25.43 5.18
C VAL A 252 15.53 26.73 4.42
N THR A 253 14.28 27.17 4.32
CA THR A 253 13.92 28.44 3.69
C THR A 253 14.49 29.65 4.45
N MET A 254 14.47 29.60 5.77
CA MET A 254 15.07 30.65 6.59
C MET A 254 16.59 30.69 6.39
N VAL A 255 17.27 29.56 6.48
CA VAL A 255 18.73 29.46 6.29
C VAL A 255 19.16 29.97 4.93
N SER A 256 18.51 29.52 3.84
CA SER A 256 18.85 29.96 2.48
C SER A 256 18.59 31.44 2.26
N THR A 257 17.51 32.00 2.87
CA THR A 257 17.21 33.44 2.78
C THR A 257 18.27 34.26 3.50
N LEU A 258 18.77 33.81 4.68
CA LEU A 258 19.85 34.47 5.40
C LEU A 258 21.16 34.44 4.65
N ILE A 259 21.53 33.30 4.00
CA ILE A 259 22.73 33.20 3.14
C ILE A 259 22.64 34.22 2.01
N LEU A 260 21.53 34.27 1.29
CA LEU A 260 21.36 35.20 0.17
C LEU A 260 21.30 36.66 0.64
N GLY A 261 20.69 36.93 1.82
CA GLY A 261 20.69 38.27 2.42
C GLY A 261 22.07 38.79 2.78
N LEU A 262 22.99 37.91 3.24
CA LEU A 262 24.38 38.26 3.49
C LEU A 262 25.19 38.48 2.20
N ALA A 263 24.81 37.82 1.10
CA ALA A 263 25.48 37.98 -0.18
C ALA A 263 25.17 39.34 -0.85
N ILE A 264 24.13 40.04 -0.39
CA ILE A 264 23.78 41.39 -0.90
C ILE A 264 24.81 42.42 -0.46
N GLN A 265 25.35 43.12 -1.45
CA GLN A 265 26.34 44.20 -1.22
C GLN A 265 25.80 45.56 -1.69
N PRO A 266 26.05 46.69 -0.97
CA PRO A 266 26.68 46.73 0.36
C PRO A 266 25.82 46.06 1.43
N PHE A 267 26.48 45.44 2.41
CA PHE A 267 25.77 44.72 3.47
C PHE A 267 24.87 45.66 4.32
N ASP A 268 23.63 45.23 4.55
CA ASP A 268 22.70 45.87 5.43
C ASP A 268 21.95 44.82 6.26
N ALA A 269 21.95 44.93 7.57
CA ALA A 269 21.37 43.96 8.50
C ALA A 269 19.86 43.75 8.28
N LYS A 270 19.15 44.70 7.64
CA LYS A 270 17.73 44.59 7.34
C LYS A 270 17.41 43.39 6.42
N TRP A 271 18.31 43.03 5.52
CA TRP A 271 18.14 41.87 4.62
C TRP A 271 18.16 40.53 5.34
N ILE A 272 18.73 40.50 6.56
CA ILE A 272 18.80 39.29 7.38
C ILE A 272 17.70 39.28 8.45
N VAL A 273 17.40 40.47 9.05
CA VAL A 273 16.44 40.56 10.13
C VAL A 273 15.00 40.52 9.64
N PHE A 274 14.70 41.07 8.43
CA PHE A 274 13.37 41.05 7.84
C PHE A 274 12.76 39.64 7.73
N PRO A 275 13.44 38.62 7.21
CA PRO A 275 12.92 37.27 7.15
C PRO A 275 12.49 36.71 8.52
N LEU A 276 13.27 36.97 9.57
CA LEU A 276 12.94 36.54 10.94
C LEU A 276 11.73 37.24 11.49
N LEU A 277 11.60 38.56 11.24
CA LEU A 277 10.42 39.35 11.63
C LEU A 277 9.17 38.85 10.86
N ALA A 278 9.29 38.57 9.57
CA ALA A 278 8.19 38.07 8.76
C ALA A 278 7.67 36.71 9.30
N ARG A 279 8.58 35.82 9.73
CA ARG A 279 8.21 34.58 10.40
C ARG A 279 7.47 34.81 11.74
N GLY A 280 7.95 35.76 12.55
CA GLY A 280 7.26 36.16 13.80
C GLY A 280 5.84 36.64 13.52
N ILE A 281 5.64 37.48 12.51
CA ILE A 281 4.30 37.92 12.06
C ILE A 281 3.43 36.73 11.67
N GLY A 282 3.99 35.77 10.95
CA GLY A 282 3.30 34.53 10.55
C GLY A 282 2.72 33.80 11.77
N ILE A 283 3.49 33.64 12.83
CA ILE A 283 3.01 33.03 14.08
C ILE A 283 1.82 33.79 14.66
N VAL A 284 1.92 35.10 14.76
CA VAL A 284 0.84 35.94 15.36
C VAL A 284 -0.45 35.83 14.53
N SER A 285 -0.34 35.92 13.20
CA SER A 285 -1.50 35.79 12.31
C SER A 285 -2.08 34.37 12.33
N THR A 286 -1.24 33.32 12.44
CA THR A 286 -1.69 31.94 12.61
C THR A 286 -2.46 31.74 13.92
N VAL A 287 -2.02 32.29 15.05
CA VAL A 287 -2.75 32.21 16.32
C VAL A 287 -4.14 32.81 16.18
N ILE A 288 -4.26 33.96 15.50
CA ILE A 288 -5.55 34.63 15.26
C ILE A 288 -6.43 33.72 14.36
N GLY A 289 -5.89 33.21 13.27
CA GLY A 289 -6.60 32.35 12.33
C GLY A 289 -7.09 31.05 12.98
N THR A 290 -6.21 30.37 13.70
CA THR A 290 -6.57 29.10 14.37
C THR A 290 -7.65 29.28 15.43
N TYR A 291 -7.65 30.43 16.11
CA TYR A 291 -8.72 30.79 17.06
C TYR A 291 -10.06 31.08 16.37
N ALA A 292 -10.04 31.60 15.13
CA ALA A 292 -11.23 31.95 14.36
C ALA A 292 -12.00 30.74 13.84
N VAL A 293 -11.35 29.58 13.55
CA VAL A 293 -11.98 28.42 12.91
C VAL A 293 -13.32 28.03 13.53
N SER A 294 -13.40 27.92 14.84
CA SER A 294 -14.62 27.52 15.55
C SER A 294 -15.61 28.69 15.81
N LYS A 295 -15.28 29.88 15.34
CA LYS A 295 -16.06 31.12 15.57
C LYS A 295 -16.83 31.59 14.33
N TRP A 296 -16.52 31.07 13.15
CA TRP A 296 -17.18 31.46 11.93
C TRP A 296 -18.68 31.17 11.98
N PRO A 297 -19.54 32.09 11.49
CA PRO A 297 -20.97 31.86 11.37
C PRO A 297 -21.30 30.76 10.35
N ASP A 298 -22.30 29.93 10.63
CA ASP A 298 -22.70 28.81 9.76
C ASP A 298 -23.09 29.28 8.34
N ARG A 299 -23.61 30.48 8.18
CA ARG A 299 -23.91 31.09 6.87
C ARG A 299 -22.65 31.21 5.97
N LEU A 300 -21.47 31.37 6.54
CA LEU A 300 -20.21 31.47 5.80
C LEU A 300 -19.56 30.10 5.58
N THR A 301 -19.59 29.24 6.57
CA THR A 301 -19.00 27.91 6.51
C THR A 301 -19.91 26.90 5.84
N ARG A 302 -21.23 27.15 5.81
CA ARG A 302 -22.25 26.21 5.29
C ARG A 302 -22.22 24.84 5.98
N GLY A 303 -21.74 24.77 7.23
CA GLY A 303 -21.56 23.50 7.94
C GLY A 303 -20.37 22.66 7.48
N ASP A 304 -19.49 23.20 6.64
CA ASP A 304 -18.31 22.53 6.11
C ASP A 304 -17.05 22.91 6.93
N ALA A 305 -16.35 21.90 7.45
CA ALA A 305 -15.14 22.06 8.24
C ALA A 305 -13.97 22.60 7.39
N PHE A 306 -13.79 22.09 6.15
CA PHE A 306 -12.74 22.56 5.25
C PHE A 306 -12.91 24.07 4.97
N ARG A 307 -14.12 24.51 4.69
CA ARG A 307 -14.40 25.92 4.45
C ARG A 307 -14.14 26.82 5.67
N ALA A 308 -14.40 26.32 6.89
CA ALA A 308 -14.08 27.06 8.12
C ALA A 308 -12.56 27.26 8.29
N MET A 309 -11.78 26.24 7.94
CA MET A 309 -10.32 26.28 7.96
C MET A 309 -9.74 27.17 6.84
N ASP A 310 -10.27 27.08 5.63
CA ASP A 310 -9.89 27.89 4.46
C ASP A 310 -10.11 29.40 4.73
N LEU A 311 -11.28 29.78 5.26
CA LEU A 311 -11.56 31.16 5.67
C LEU A 311 -10.59 31.68 6.76
N SER A 312 -10.17 30.83 7.67
CA SER A 312 -9.20 31.16 8.70
C SER A 312 -7.79 31.30 8.15
N TYR A 313 -7.44 30.50 7.16
CA TYR A 313 -6.20 30.62 6.39
C TYR A 313 -6.16 31.95 5.62
N ASP A 314 -7.23 32.31 4.94
CA ASP A 314 -7.37 33.57 4.22
C ASP A 314 -7.25 34.78 5.14
N LEU A 315 -7.91 34.75 6.33
CA LEU A 315 -7.78 35.78 7.36
C LEU A 315 -6.32 35.96 7.78
N SER A 316 -5.63 34.86 8.10
CA SER A 316 -4.22 34.92 8.50
C SER A 316 -3.35 35.46 7.37
N SER A 317 -3.64 35.12 6.13
CA SER A 317 -2.92 35.59 4.92
C SER A 317 -3.06 37.09 4.74
N VAL A 318 -4.26 37.64 4.90
CA VAL A 318 -4.51 39.09 4.83
C VAL A 318 -3.79 39.84 5.95
N LEU A 319 -3.82 39.32 7.18
CA LEU A 319 -3.12 39.92 8.32
C LEU A 319 -1.60 39.95 8.09
N SER A 320 -1.03 38.84 7.58
CA SER A 320 0.40 38.73 7.25
C SER A 320 0.79 39.70 6.12
N ALA A 321 0.05 39.73 5.03
CA ALA A 321 0.32 40.63 3.89
C ALA A 321 0.28 42.09 4.32
N THR A 322 -0.73 42.48 5.13
CA THR A 322 -0.83 43.85 5.68
C THR A 322 0.39 44.19 6.56
N SER A 323 0.81 43.26 7.40
CA SER A 323 1.98 43.46 8.26
C SER A 323 3.28 43.52 7.46
N PHE A 324 3.41 42.75 6.37
CA PHE A 324 4.55 42.83 5.46
C PHE A 324 4.62 44.17 4.73
N LEU A 325 3.48 44.74 4.36
CA LEU A 325 3.44 46.08 3.79
C LEU A 325 4.00 47.13 4.78
N LEU A 326 3.55 47.07 6.05
CA LEU A 326 4.02 47.96 7.07
C LEU A 326 5.54 47.79 7.33
N LEU A 327 6.01 46.56 7.46
CA LEU A 327 7.45 46.31 7.63
C LEU A 327 8.28 46.77 6.43
N SER A 328 7.79 46.57 5.22
CA SER A 328 8.49 46.97 3.98
C SER A 328 8.63 48.48 3.88
N ILE A 329 7.60 49.23 4.28
CA ILE A 329 7.61 50.69 4.24
C ILE A 329 8.41 51.30 5.41
N PHE A 330 8.15 50.85 6.66
CA PHE A 330 8.70 51.52 7.84
C PHE A 330 10.04 50.98 8.32
N TYR A 331 10.37 49.69 8.01
CA TYR A 331 11.64 49.10 8.46
C TYR A 331 12.62 48.94 7.33
N VAL A 332 12.25 48.26 6.24
CA VAL A 332 13.18 48.01 5.13
C VAL A 332 13.36 49.23 4.27
N ASN A 333 12.34 50.04 4.12
CA ASN A 333 12.25 51.20 3.23
C ASN A 333 12.37 50.82 1.74
N ASP A 334 11.85 49.62 1.38
CA ASP A 334 11.80 49.07 0.04
C ASP A 334 10.52 48.26 -0.20
N ILE A 335 9.61 48.82 -1.00
CA ILE A 335 8.30 48.21 -1.28
C ILE A 335 8.43 46.91 -2.08
N ARG A 336 9.56 46.65 -2.77
CA ARG A 336 9.79 45.40 -3.52
C ARG A 336 9.78 44.20 -2.60
N VAL A 337 10.22 44.34 -1.37
CA VAL A 337 10.17 43.29 -0.34
C VAL A 337 8.73 42.85 -0.04
N PHE A 338 7.79 43.81 0.04
CA PHE A 338 6.38 43.49 0.18
C PHE A 338 5.84 42.69 -0.99
N PHE A 339 6.14 43.11 -2.22
CA PHE A 339 5.66 42.38 -3.42
C PHE A 339 6.24 40.97 -3.49
N ALA A 340 7.53 40.80 -3.19
CA ALA A 340 8.18 39.49 -3.21
C ALA A 340 7.59 38.53 -2.14
N THR A 341 7.41 39.00 -0.90
CA THR A 341 6.84 38.16 0.17
C THR A 341 5.36 37.86 -0.04
N THR A 342 4.57 38.87 -0.47
CA THR A 342 3.15 38.69 -0.72
C THR A 342 2.90 37.78 -1.91
N MET A 343 3.78 37.79 -2.94
CA MET A 343 3.73 36.84 -4.04
C MET A 343 3.78 35.39 -3.54
N GLY A 344 4.56 35.10 -2.50
CA GLY A 344 4.59 33.79 -1.84
C GLY A 344 3.24 33.42 -1.22
N ILE A 345 2.55 34.36 -0.55
CA ILE A 345 1.20 34.12 -0.01
C ILE A 345 0.21 33.82 -1.15
N VAL A 346 0.25 34.63 -2.23
CA VAL A 346 -0.60 34.42 -3.41
C VAL A 346 -0.34 33.05 -4.05
N LEU A 347 0.93 32.65 -4.11
CA LEU A 347 1.31 31.34 -4.60
C LEU A 347 0.71 30.23 -3.72
N ALA A 348 0.82 30.32 -2.40
CA ALA A 348 0.26 29.34 -1.47
C ALA A 348 -1.26 29.17 -1.66
N ILE A 349 -2.00 30.27 -1.73
CA ILE A 349 -3.44 30.25 -2.01
C ILE A 349 -3.74 29.64 -3.37
N SER A 350 -2.94 29.96 -4.41
CA SER A 350 -3.12 29.42 -5.75
C SER A 350 -2.89 27.91 -5.79
N PHE A 351 -1.88 27.44 -5.08
CA PHE A 351 -1.63 25.99 -4.94
C PHE A 351 -2.76 25.26 -4.23
N ASN A 352 -3.27 25.83 -3.13
CA ASN A 352 -4.38 25.25 -2.40
C ASN A 352 -5.61 25.11 -3.32
N LYS A 353 -5.93 26.15 -4.10
CA LYS A 353 -7.06 26.13 -5.05
C LYS A 353 -6.83 25.16 -6.22
N LEU A 354 -5.59 25.06 -6.71
CA LEU A 354 -5.24 24.14 -7.79
C LEU A 354 -5.35 22.69 -7.30
N ALA A 355 -4.81 22.39 -6.12
CA ALA A 355 -4.90 21.06 -5.52
C ALA A 355 -6.37 20.68 -5.25
N GLU A 356 -7.17 21.58 -4.66
CA GLU A 356 -8.60 21.39 -4.49
C GLU A 356 -9.30 21.08 -5.80
N HIS A 357 -8.96 21.78 -6.89
CA HIS A 357 -9.56 21.56 -8.20
C HIS A 357 -9.31 20.13 -8.72
N PHE A 358 -8.09 19.63 -8.61
CA PHE A 358 -7.71 18.33 -9.15
C PHE A 358 -8.00 17.15 -8.23
N THR A 359 -8.13 17.35 -6.92
CA THR A 359 -8.24 16.25 -5.96
C THR A 359 -9.56 16.18 -5.19
N SER A 360 -10.36 17.26 -5.15
CA SER A 360 -11.61 17.26 -4.37
C SER A 360 -12.71 16.44 -5.04
N SER A 361 -13.40 15.60 -4.25
CA SER A 361 -14.55 14.77 -4.69
C SER A 361 -15.70 15.60 -5.28
N ASN A 362 -15.79 16.88 -4.91
CA ASN A 362 -16.82 17.81 -5.39
C ASN A 362 -16.47 18.52 -6.71
N LYS A 363 -15.33 18.21 -7.31
CA LYS A 363 -14.86 18.85 -8.55
C LYS A 363 -14.92 17.92 -9.75
N GLY A 364 -15.07 18.51 -10.94
CA GLY A 364 -15.23 17.77 -12.20
C GLY A 364 -14.09 16.82 -12.57
N PRO A 365 -12.80 17.12 -12.33
CA PRO A 365 -11.73 16.20 -12.62
C PRO A 365 -11.85 14.85 -11.89
N VAL A 366 -12.10 14.87 -10.58
CA VAL A 366 -12.31 13.64 -9.79
C VAL A 366 -13.60 12.91 -10.20
N ASP A 367 -14.64 13.67 -10.57
CA ASP A 367 -15.88 13.07 -11.08
C ASP A 367 -15.65 12.26 -12.37
N LYS A 368 -14.79 12.76 -13.27
CA LYS A 368 -14.38 12.01 -14.47
C LYS A 368 -13.64 10.72 -14.15
N VAL A 369 -12.76 10.75 -13.13
CA VAL A 369 -12.07 9.55 -12.64
C VAL A 369 -13.08 8.56 -12.08
N ALA A 370 -14.00 9.00 -11.21
CA ALA A 370 -15.06 8.16 -10.67
C ALA A 370 -15.96 7.57 -11.76
N ALA A 371 -16.36 8.39 -12.74
CA ALA A 371 -17.20 7.95 -13.87
C ALA A 371 -16.54 6.86 -14.72
N SER A 372 -15.20 6.87 -14.84
CA SER A 372 -14.45 5.88 -15.61
C SER A 372 -14.46 4.48 -14.99
N SER A 373 -14.86 4.35 -13.72
CA SER A 373 -15.06 3.06 -13.05
C SER A 373 -16.10 2.17 -13.75
N LYS A 374 -17.05 2.79 -14.49
CA LYS A 374 -18.08 2.07 -15.27
C LYS A 374 -17.50 1.12 -16.33
N THR A 375 -16.30 1.38 -16.78
CA THR A 375 -15.60 0.57 -17.79
C THR A 375 -14.50 -0.31 -17.17
N GLY A 376 -14.35 -0.28 -15.84
CA GLY A 376 -13.44 -1.13 -15.08
C GLY A 376 -12.24 -0.41 -14.48
N SER A 377 -11.42 -1.16 -13.74
CA SER A 377 -10.27 -0.62 -13.01
C SER A 377 -9.17 -0.06 -13.91
N ALA A 378 -8.93 -0.66 -15.10
CA ALA A 378 -7.90 -0.19 -16.02
C ALA A 378 -8.16 1.24 -16.50
N THR A 379 -9.39 1.56 -16.89
CA THR A 379 -9.79 2.90 -17.35
C THR A 379 -9.76 3.91 -16.21
N LEU A 380 -10.12 3.51 -15.01
CA LEU A 380 -10.03 4.35 -13.82
C LEU A 380 -8.58 4.71 -13.51
N ILE A 381 -7.66 3.74 -13.56
CA ILE A 381 -6.22 3.98 -13.39
C ILE A 381 -5.70 4.93 -14.45
N LEU A 382 -6.00 4.68 -15.73
CA LEU A 382 -5.56 5.57 -16.82
C LEU A 382 -6.07 6.99 -16.67
N GLN A 383 -7.33 7.19 -16.25
CA GLN A 383 -7.90 8.51 -16.05
C GLN A 383 -7.23 9.28 -14.91
N GLY A 384 -6.88 8.60 -13.81
CA GLY A 384 -6.14 9.24 -12.71
C GLY A 384 -4.69 9.55 -13.06
N LEU A 385 -4.00 8.69 -13.87
CA LEU A 385 -2.69 9.02 -14.42
C LEU A 385 -2.75 10.27 -15.31
N ALA A 386 -3.73 10.35 -16.21
CA ALA A 386 -3.92 11.51 -17.09
C ALA A 386 -4.15 12.80 -16.29
N LEU A 387 -4.97 12.73 -15.22
CA LEU A 387 -5.22 13.85 -14.33
C LEU A 387 -3.94 14.28 -13.60
N GLY A 388 -3.13 13.32 -13.13
CA GLY A 388 -1.86 13.61 -12.50
C GLY A 388 -0.88 14.34 -13.42
N PHE A 389 -0.74 13.89 -14.67
CA PHE A 389 0.07 14.58 -15.67
C PHE A 389 -0.43 16.00 -15.92
N GLU A 390 -1.73 16.20 -16.11
CA GLU A 390 -2.32 17.54 -16.33
C GLU A 390 -2.04 18.46 -15.14
N SER A 391 -2.32 18.01 -13.91
CA SER A 391 -2.12 18.79 -12.68
C SER A 391 -0.66 19.22 -12.49
N THR A 392 0.29 18.37 -12.89
CA THR A 392 1.72 18.65 -12.80
C THR A 392 2.11 19.85 -13.66
N VAL A 393 1.57 19.96 -14.89
CA VAL A 393 1.86 21.08 -15.79
C VAL A 393 1.47 22.40 -15.13
N TRP A 394 0.24 22.50 -14.63
CA TRP A 394 -0.25 23.75 -14.01
C TRP A 394 0.54 24.13 -12.75
N THR A 395 0.90 23.12 -11.95
CA THR A 395 1.71 23.31 -10.75
C THR A 395 3.08 23.91 -11.08
N ILE A 396 3.78 23.36 -12.09
CA ILE A 396 5.10 23.86 -12.49
C ILE A 396 5.03 25.25 -13.10
N LEU A 397 3.99 25.52 -13.89
CA LEU A 397 3.79 26.87 -14.44
C LEU A 397 3.59 27.93 -13.35
N LEU A 398 2.89 27.60 -12.24
CA LEU A 398 2.75 28.53 -11.11
C LEU A 398 4.08 28.79 -10.41
N VAL A 399 4.92 27.75 -10.20
CA VAL A 399 6.28 27.92 -9.64
C VAL A 399 7.14 28.79 -10.56
N GLY A 400 7.17 28.46 -11.87
CA GLY A 400 7.90 29.23 -12.86
C GLY A 400 7.46 30.69 -12.92
N LEU A 401 6.15 30.95 -12.89
CA LEU A 401 5.60 32.32 -12.85
C LEU A 401 6.09 33.06 -11.61
N THR A 402 6.13 32.42 -10.43
CA THR A 402 6.62 33.05 -9.20
C THR A 402 8.08 33.46 -9.31
N ILE A 403 8.91 32.59 -9.88
CA ILE A 403 10.33 32.91 -10.12
C ILE A 403 10.46 34.09 -11.08
N VAL A 404 9.72 34.07 -12.21
CA VAL A 404 9.73 35.16 -13.19
C VAL A 404 9.27 36.50 -12.55
N VAL A 405 8.19 36.48 -11.79
CA VAL A 405 7.68 37.70 -11.09
C VAL A 405 8.72 38.19 -10.10
N SER A 406 9.38 37.30 -9.35
CA SER A 406 10.47 37.68 -8.43
C SER A 406 11.61 38.37 -9.17
N ILE A 407 12.01 37.86 -10.34
CA ILE A 407 13.06 38.48 -11.18
C ILE A 407 12.59 39.87 -11.67
N LEU A 408 11.35 39.99 -12.10
CA LEU A 408 10.79 41.27 -12.59
C LEU A 408 10.73 42.35 -11.50
N ILE A 409 10.38 41.97 -10.25
CA ILE A 409 10.35 42.90 -9.10
C ILE A 409 11.74 43.52 -8.87
N TRP A 410 12.81 42.78 -9.11
CA TRP A 410 14.20 43.21 -8.88
C TRP A 410 14.93 43.58 -10.18
N THR A 411 14.23 43.87 -11.26
CA THR A 411 14.82 44.30 -12.53
C THR A 411 15.71 45.53 -12.33
N GLY A 412 16.92 45.47 -12.90
CA GLY A 412 17.90 46.58 -12.77
C GLY A 412 18.81 46.47 -11.51
N MET A 413 18.60 45.49 -10.64
CA MET A 413 19.47 45.18 -9.49
C MET A 413 20.42 44.02 -9.82
N PRO A 414 21.52 43.83 -9.05
CA PRO A 414 22.36 42.64 -9.14
C PRO A 414 21.53 41.35 -9.02
N ILE A 415 21.96 40.30 -9.71
CA ILE A 415 21.19 39.03 -9.79
C ILE A 415 20.90 38.39 -8.41
N VAL A 416 21.75 38.63 -7.42
CA VAL A 416 21.52 38.16 -6.04
C VAL A 416 20.21 38.67 -5.44
N PHE A 417 19.74 39.87 -5.83
CA PHE A 417 18.44 40.39 -5.40
C PHE A 417 17.28 39.59 -5.99
N ALA A 418 17.42 39.12 -7.21
CA ALA A 418 16.39 38.26 -7.82
C ALA A 418 16.30 36.91 -7.06
N PHE A 419 17.42 36.30 -6.73
CA PHE A 419 17.47 35.09 -5.89
C PHE A 419 16.93 35.34 -4.49
N TYR A 420 17.26 36.47 -3.89
CA TYR A 420 16.72 36.88 -2.61
C TYR A 420 15.19 37.10 -2.70
N GLY A 421 14.67 37.66 -3.80
CA GLY A 421 13.25 37.80 -4.06
C GLY A 421 12.52 36.45 -4.10
N VAL A 422 13.11 35.43 -4.73
CA VAL A 422 12.57 34.03 -4.71
C VAL A 422 12.58 33.48 -3.27
N ALA A 423 13.64 33.76 -2.52
CA ALA A 423 13.73 33.36 -1.11
C ALA A 423 12.66 34.06 -0.24
N LEU A 424 12.41 35.35 -0.48
CA LEU A 424 11.32 36.08 0.16
C LEU A 424 9.93 35.52 -0.20
N ALA A 425 9.72 35.11 -1.46
CA ALA A 425 8.49 34.43 -1.85
C ALA A 425 8.33 33.08 -1.10
N SER A 426 9.42 32.33 -0.90
CA SER A 426 9.41 31.13 -0.05
C SER A 426 9.06 31.45 1.42
N ILE A 427 9.61 32.54 1.98
CA ILE A 427 9.23 33.02 3.32
C ILE A 427 7.73 33.34 3.37
N GLY A 428 7.21 34.07 2.37
CA GLY A 428 5.80 34.42 2.26
C GLY A 428 4.89 33.21 2.17
N MET A 429 5.24 32.23 1.34
CA MET A 429 4.49 30.98 1.16
C MET A 429 4.39 30.18 2.47
N LEU A 430 5.46 30.10 3.22
CA LEU A 430 5.52 29.39 4.50
C LEU A 430 5.17 30.26 5.72
N THR A 431 4.63 31.47 5.52
CA THR A 431 4.19 32.34 6.64
C THR A 431 3.06 31.71 7.43
N GLN A 432 2.19 30.91 6.77
CA GLN A 432 1.06 30.24 7.40
C GLN A 432 1.37 28.76 7.76
N THR A 433 2.63 28.46 8.06
CA THR A 433 3.06 27.08 8.38
C THR A 433 2.25 26.46 9.51
N GLY A 434 2.00 27.17 10.60
CA GLY A 434 1.21 26.65 11.70
C GLY A 434 -0.25 26.33 11.32
N ASN A 435 -0.89 27.12 10.44
CA ASN A 435 -2.21 26.79 9.88
C ASN A 435 -2.15 25.56 8.99
N ASN A 436 -1.12 25.46 8.13
CA ASN A 436 -0.96 24.31 7.24
C ASN A 436 -0.76 23.00 8.00
N VAL A 437 0.11 23.01 9.02
CA VAL A 437 0.33 21.84 9.89
C VAL A 437 -0.93 21.51 10.69
N ALA A 438 -1.69 22.52 11.14
CA ALA A 438 -2.94 22.30 11.84
C ALA A 438 -3.99 21.64 10.93
N MET A 439 -4.11 22.06 9.67
CA MET A 439 -5.01 21.49 8.67
C MET A 439 -4.58 20.09 8.26
N ASP A 440 -3.30 19.85 8.11
CA ASP A 440 -2.76 18.55 7.75
C ASP A 440 -3.00 17.51 8.85
N THR A 441 -2.61 17.85 10.08
CA THR A 441 -2.80 16.99 11.27
C THR A 441 -4.29 16.79 11.60
N PHE A 442 -5.17 17.73 11.24
CA PHE A 442 -6.62 17.56 11.37
C PHE A 442 -7.11 16.32 10.63
N GLY A 443 -6.63 16.06 9.41
CA GLY A 443 -7.04 14.92 8.57
C GLY A 443 -6.94 13.57 9.30
N PRO A 444 -5.74 13.10 9.67
CA PRO A 444 -5.59 11.83 10.38
C PRO A 444 -6.25 11.78 11.76
N ILE A 445 -6.45 12.93 12.42
CA ILE A 445 -7.18 12.97 13.70
C ILE A 445 -8.65 12.63 13.49
N VAL A 446 -9.30 13.19 12.47
CA VAL A 446 -10.73 12.94 12.21
C VAL A 446 -10.96 11.59 11.57
N ASP A 447 -10.07 11.14 10.69
CA ASP A 447 -10.05 9.81 10.08
C ASP A 447 -10.00 8.73 11.18
N ASN A 448 -8.99 8.77 12.03
CA ASN A 448 -8.90 7.88 13.19
C ASN A 448 -10.09 8.00 14.18
N ALA A 449 -10.63 9.21 14.36
CA ALA A 449 -11.82 9.37 15.20
C ALA A 449 -13.05 8.69 14.57
N ASN A 450 -13.14 8.73 13.23
CA ASN A 450 -14.14 8.03 12.44
C ASN A 450 -14.00 6.51 12.55
N GLY A 451 -12.79 5.96 12.35
CA GLY A 451 -12.47 4.54 12.51
C GLY A 451 -12.75 4.04 13.95
N ILE A 452 -12.34 4.82 14.98
CA ILE A 452 -12.69 4.49 16.37
C ILE A 452 -14.22 4.43 16.56
N GLY A 453 -14.96 5.39 15.96
CA GLY A 453 -16.42 5.42 16.01
C GLY A 453 -17.05 4.19 15.36
N GLU A 454 -16.54 3.77 14.21
CA GLU A 454 -16.99 2.58 13.46
C GLU A 454 -16.70 1.29 14.24
N MET A 455 -15.47 1.08 14.66
CA MET A 455 -15.08 -0.08 15.48
C MET A 455 -15.84 -0.17 16.80
N ALA A 456 -16.22 0.96 17.39
CA ALA A 456 -16.98 1.00 18.63
C ALA A 456 -18.48 0.85 18.42
N GLY A 457 -18.98 0.88 17.17
CA GLY A 457 -20.38 0.77 16.82
C GLY A 457 -21.19 2.03 17.13
N LEU A 458 -20.62 3.23 16.92
CA LEU A 458 -21.39 4.48 17.01
C LEU A 458 -22.39 4.56 15.84
N GLU A 459 -23.60 4.99 16.14
CA GLU A 459 -24.68 5.12 15.15
C GLU A 459 -25.32 6.51 15.17
N GLY A 460 -26.14 6.82 14.15
CA GLY A 460 -26.93 8.06 14.07
C GLY A 460 -26.09 9.32 13.82
N GLU A 461 -26.52 10.46 14.38
CA GLU A 461 -25.92 11.79 14.18
C GLU A 461 -24.41 11.85 14.52
N PRO A 462 -23.91 11.27 15.63
CA PRO A 462 -22.49 11.28 15.92
C PRO A 462 -21.65 10.58 14.84
N ARG A 463 -22.14 9.48 14.25
CA ARG A 463 -21.47 8.77 13.18
C ARG A 463 -21.40 9.61 11.90
N GLN A 464 -22.50 10.31 11.56
CA GLN A 464 -22.55 11.21 10.41
C GLN A 464 -21.57 12.38 10.58
N ILE A 465 -21.52 12.98 11.77
CA ILE A 465 -20.57 14.07 12.07
C ILE A 465 -19.13 13.62 11.86
N LEU A 466 -18.76 12.40 12.30
CA LEU A 466 -17.41 11.87 12.11
C LEU A 466 -17.10 11.65 10.61
N ALA A 467 -18.06 11.11 9.85
CA ALA A 467 -17.91 10.92 8.41
C ALA A 467 -17.76 12.26 7.65
N ASP A 468 -18.53 13.30 8.03
CA ASP A 468 -18.44 14.63 7.41
C ASP A 468 -17.10 15.32 7.73
N LEU A 469 -16.59 15.15 8.96
CA LEU A 469 -15.28 15.65 9.36
C LEU A 469 -14.15 14.89 8.63
N ASP A 470 -14.26 13.58 8.48
CA ASP A 470 -13.30 12.77 7.73
C ASP A 470 -13.26 13.14 6.24
N ALA A 471 -14.40 13.32 5.59
CA ALA A 471 -14.48 13.82 4.22
C ALA A 471 -13.78 15.20 4.05
N SER A 472 -13.95 16.10 5.03
CA SER A 472 -13.23 17.38 5.07
C SER A 472 -11.72 17.15 5.32
N GLY A 473 -11.35 16.16 6.15
CA GLY A 473 -9.98 15.77 6.46
C GLY A 473 -9.22 15.29 5.24
N ASN A 474 -9.84 14.50 4.35
CA ASN A 474 -9.20 14.07 3.11
C ASN A 474 -8.92 15.23 2.15
N THR A 475 -9.83 16.21 2.10
CA THR A 475 -9.60 17.43 1.31
C THR A 475 -8.42 18.22 1.88
N THR A 476 -8.32 18.38 3.21
CA THR A 476 -7.19 19.09 3.85
C THR A 476 -5.88 18.36 3.59
N LYS A 477 -5.82 17.02 3.77
CA LYS A 477 -4.63 16.20 3.47
C LYS A 477 -4.12 16.43 2.04
N ALA A 478 -5.02 16.47 1.03
CA ALA A 478 -4.64 16.68 -0.36
C ALA A 478 -4.06 18.09 -0.61
N VAL A 479 -4.71 19.12 -0.06
CA VAL A 479 -4.31 20.53 -0.21
C VAL A 479 -2.97 20.79 0.49
N THR A 480 -2.78 20.32 1.71
CA THR A 480 -1.55 20.53 2.49
C THR A 480 -0.36 19.78 1.92
N LYS A 481 -0.56 18.57 1.37
CA LYS A 481 0.49 17.82 0.65
C LYS A 481 0.97 18.58 -0.59
N ALA A 482 0.06 19.13 -1.38
CA ALA A 482 0.41 19.94 -2.55
C ALA A 482 1.23 21.18 -2.14
N LEU A 483 0.83 21.87 -1.08
CA LEU A 483 1.56 23.03 -0.56
C LEU A 483 2.96 22.63 -0.02
N ALA A 484 3.08 21.49 0.66
CA ALA A 484 4.37 20.97 1.14
C ALA A 484 5.33 20.70 -0.02
N ILE A 485 4.83 20.09 -1.13
CA ILE A 485 5.63 19.87 -2.34
C ILE A 485 6.10 21.20 -2.92
N ALA A 486 5.20 22.18 -3.09
CA ALA A 486 5.53 23.47 -3.66
C ALA A 486 6.55 24.25 -2.80
N SER A 487 6.40 24.19 -1.46
CA SER A 487 7.35 24.83 -0.54
C SER A 487 8.73 24.18 -0.59
N ALA A 488 8.79 22.85 -0.74
CA ALA A 488 10.04 22.13 -0.91
C ALA A 488 10.77 22.52 -2.19
N VAL A 489 10.03 22.78 -3.27
CA VAL A 489 10.60 23.23 -4.54
C VAL A 489 11.22 24.61 -4.40
N LEU A 490 10.50 25.59 -3.85
CA LEU A 490 11.05 26.93 -3.66
C LEU A 490 12.24 26.93 -2.69
N ALA A 491 12.16 26.14 -1.61
CA ALA A 491 13.27 25.95 -0.69
C ALA A 491 14.50 25.36 -1.41
N ALA A 492 14.30 24.36 -2.27
CA ALA A 492 15.35 23.74 -3.04
C ALA A 492 15.98 24.71 -4.07
N VAL A 493 15.16 25.52 -4.77
CA VAL A 493 15.63 26.56 -5.70
C VAL A 493 16.47 27.61 -4.95
N THR A 494 16.04 28.01 -3.75
CA THR A 494 16.81 28.98 -2.95
C THR A 494 18.11 28.38 -2.39
N LEU A 495 18.10 27.09 -1.97
CA LEU A 495 19.32 26.38 -1.59
C LEU A 495 20.28 26.20 -2.76
N PHE A 496 19.77 25.89 -3.93
CA PHE A 496 20.53 25.80 -5.15
C PHE A 496 21.20 27.14 -5.50
N SER A 497 20.45 28.24 -5.37
CA SER A 497 21.02 29.59 -5.56
C SER A 497 22.09 29.90 -4.51
N ALA A 498 21.88 29.52 -3.24
CA ALA A 498 22.87 29.64 -2.19
C ALA A 498 24.12 28.78 -2.48
N PHE A 499 23.96 27.57 -3.03
CA PHE A 499 25.07 26.69 -3.43
C PHE A 499 25.93 27.33 -4.54
N THR A 500 25.28 27.83 -5.60
CA THR A 500 25.98 28.46 -6.73
C THR A 500 26.70 29.75 -6.31
N GLU A 501 26.08 30.54 -5.42
CA GLU A 501 26.67 31.77 -4.87
C GLU A 501 27.84 31.47 -3.94
N THR A 502 27.70 30.49 -3.02
CA THR A 502 28.76 30.11 -2.07
C THR A 502 30.00 29.58 -2.78
N LEU A 503 29.84 28.80 -3.85
CA LEU A 503 30.95 28.27 -4.64
C LEU A 503 31.43 29.18 -5.75
N ASN A 504 30.75 30.32 -5.96
CA ASN A 504 30.99 31.26 -7.05
C ASN A 504 31.11 30.59 -8.44
N ILE A 505 30.13 29.67 -8.71
CA ILE A 505 30.06 28.91 -9.96
C ILE A 505 28.95 29.43 -10.86
N ARG A 506 29.17 29.32 -12.17
CA ARG A 506 28.13 29.52 -13.20
C ARG A 506 27.94 28.22 -13.96
N LEU A 507 26.72 27.84 -14.16
CA LEU A 507 26.38 26.63 -14.88
C LEU A 507 26.27 26.96 -16.37
N ASP A 508 27.27 26.57 -17.13
CA ASP A 508 27.21 26.66 -18.60
C ASP A 508 27.03 25.26 -19.19
N ILE A 509 25.81 24.97 -19.61
CA ILE A 509 25.43 23.66 -20.16
C ILE A 509 26.06 23.46 -21.55
N ALA A 510 26.25 24.54 -22.29
CA ALA A 510 26.78 24.46 -23.64
C ALA A 510 28.31 24.31 -23.66
N ALA A 511 29.01 25.00 -22.74
CA ALA A 511 30.47 24.97 -22.66
C ALA A 511 31.02 23.77 -21.87
N ASN A 512 30.28 23.27 -20.89
CA ASN A 512 30.73 22.16 -20.06
C ASN A 512 29.76 20.94 -20.11
N PRO A 513 30.09 19.91 -20.93
CA PRO A 513 29.27 18.71 -21.07
C PRO A 513 29.08 17.96 -19.74
N LEU A 514 29.97 18.07 -18.75
CA LEU A 514 29.80 17.42 -17.46
C LEU A 514 28.62 18.01 -16.65
N VAL A 515 28.24 19.26 -16.87
CA VAL A 515 27.04 19.87 -16.31
C VAL A 515 25.80 19.11 -16.79
N PHE A 516 25.75 18.81 -18.10
CA PHE A 516 24.66 18.03 -18.69
C PHE A 516 24.61 16.59 -18.13
N VAL A 517 25.79 15.95 -17.98
CA VAL A 517 25.87 14.63 -17.30
C VAL A 517 25.34 14.74 -15.87
N GLY A 518 25.70 15.79 -15.14
CA GLY A 518 25.16 16.07 -13.80
C GLY A 518 23.64 16.14 -13.82
N ILE A 519 23.03 16.91 -14.75
CA ILE A 519 21.56 17.02 -14.90
C ILE A 519 20.93 15.65 -15.14
N LEU A 520 21.49 14.82 -16.01
CA LEU A 520 20.96 13.48 -16.30
C LEU A 520 21.00 12.57 -15.08
N VAL A 521 22.13 12.52 -14.37
CA VAL A 521 22.28 11.72 -13.14
C VAL A 521 21.34 12.24 -12.05
N GLY A 522 21.27 13.56 -11.85
CA GLY A 522 20.36 14.19 -10.91
C GLY A 522 18.90 13.90 -11.24
N GLY A 523 18.54 14.01 -12.53
CA GLY A 523 17.19 13.74 -13.01
C GLY A 523 16.75 12.28 -12.84
N SER A 524 17.69 11.32 -12.86
CA SER A 524 17.37 9.91 -12.66
C SER A 524 17.15 9.51 -11.18
N LEU A 525 17.73 10.25 -10.25
CA LEU A 525 17.73 9.89 -8.83
C LEU A 525 16.32 9.85 -8.20
N PRO A 526 15.41 10.80 -8.45
CA PRO A 526 14.03 10.73 -7.96
C PRO A 526 13.28 9.49 -8.43
N PHE A 527 13.53 9.01 -9.66
CA PHE A 527 12.95 7.75 -10.16
C PHE A 527 13.50 6.55 -9.39
N LEU A 528 14.81 6.49 -9.17
CA LEU A 528 15.43 5.43 -8.37
C LEU A 528 14.89 5.42 -6.95
N PHE A 529 14.75 6.58 -6.33
CA PHE A 529 14.22 6.72 -4.97
C PHE A 529 12.76 6.28 -4.89
N SER A 530 11.92 6.68 -5.85
CA SER A 530 10.52 6.26 -5.95
C SER A 530 10.39 4.76 -6.16
N PHE A 531 11.21 4.18 -7.06
CA PHE A 531 11.27 2.73 -7.29
C PHE A 531 11.55 1.96 -5.99
N ILE A 532 12.58 2.36 -5.24
CA ILE A 532 12.95 1.69 -3.98
C ILE A 532 11.83 1.86 -2.95
N SER A 533 11.23 3.05 -2.85
CA SER A 533 10.14 3.34 -1.91
C SER A 533 8.89 2.47 -2.18
N LEU A 534 8.48 2.36 -3.44
CA LEU A 534 7.32 1.55 -3.84
C LEU A 534 7.56 0.05 -3.57
N ARG A 535 8.76 -0.46 -3.91
CA ARG A 535 9.12 -1.84 -3.59
C ARG A 535 9.22 -2.10 -2.08
N ALA A 536 9.66 -1.11 -1.31
CA ALA A 536 9.69 -1.19 0.14
C ALA A 536 8.29 -1.37 0.74
N VAL A 537 7.30 -0.60 0.25
CA VAL A 537 5.89 -0.75 0.64
C VAL A 537 5.37 -2.14 0.30
N SER A 538 5.58 -2.59 -0.95
CA SER A 538 5.13 -3.91 -1.41
C SER A 538 5.70 -5.05 -0.55
N ARG A 539 7.04 -5.01 -0.27
CA ARG A 539 7.68 -6.03 0.59
C ARG A 539 7.18 -6.00 2.04
N ALA A 540 6.93 -4.81 2.58
CA ALA A 540 6.38 -4.69 3.92
C ALA A 540 4.94 -5.19 3.99
N ALA A 541 4.11 -4.84 2.99
CA ALA A 541 2.72 -5.28 2.87
C ALA A 541 2.61 -6.81 2.79
N GLY A 542 3.47 -7.47 2.00
CA GLY A 542 3.47 -8.93 1.89
C GLY A 542 3.58 -9.64 3.24
N LYS A 543 4.45 -9.14 4.15
CA LYS A 543 4.59 -9.71 5.51
C LYS A 543 3.36 -9.49 6.39
N ILE A 544 2.69 -8.36 6.20
CA ILE A 544 1.47 -8.04 6.96
C ILE A 544 0.32 -8.91 6.47
N ILE A 545 0.16 -9.03 5.15
CA ILE A 545 -0.83 -9.90 4.51
C ILE A 545 -0.70 -11.33 5.05
N GLU A 546 0.52 -11.86 5.08
CA GLU A 546 0.78 -13.21 5.61
C GLU A 546 0.37 -13.34 7.09
N GLU A 547 0.73 -12.35 7.93
CA GLU A 547 0.36 -12.38 9.35
C GLU A 547 -1.16 -12.25 9.55
N VAL A 548 -1.83 -11.38 8.81
CA VAL A 548 -3.29 -11.21 8.89
C VAL A 548 -4.02 -12.49 8.49
N ARG A 549 -3.59 -13.13 7.39
CA ARG A 549 -4.11 -14.44 6.96
C ARG A 549 -3.90 -15.52 8.01
N LYS A 550 -2.73 -15.54 8.69
CA LYS A 550 -2.47 -16.46 9.81
C LYS A 550 -3.44 -16.22 10.96
N GLN A 551 -3.69 -14.97 11.30
CA GLN A 551 -4.58 -14.64 12.40
C GLN A 551 -6.05 -14.95 12.08
N PHE A 552 -6.52 -14.72 10.85
CA PHE A 552 -7.87 -15.13 10.44
C PHE A 552 -8.10 -16.65 10.47
N LYS A 553 -7.06 -17.47 10.40
CA LYS A 553 -7.16 -18.93 10.58
C LYS A 553 -7.34 -19.35 12.05
N ILE A 554 -7.20 -18.42 13.01
CA ILE A 554 -7.40 -18.72 14.44
C ILE A 554 -8.90 -18.76 14.74
N PRO A 555 -9.44 -19.88 15.28
CA PRO A 555 -10.85 -19.98 15.59
C PRO A 555 -11.30 -18.87 16.55
N GLY A 556 -12.45 -18.29 16.28
CA GLY A 556 -13.06 -17.23 17.09
C GLY A 556 -12.71 -15.80 16.66
N ILE A 557 -11.72 -15.58 15.78
CA ILE A 557 -11.40 -14.21 15.29
C ILE A 557 -12.41 -13.77 14.24
N ILE A 558 -12.67 -14.57 13.21
CA ILE A 558 -13.67 -14.24 12.17
C ILE A 558 -15.07 -14.13 12.76
N GLU A 559 -15.40 -14.97 13.73
CA GLU A 559 -16.67 -14.96 14.45
C GLU A 559 -16.80 -13.79 15.43
N GLY A 560 -15.76 -12.99 15.64
CA GLY A 560 -15.74 -11.87 16.58
C GLY A 560 -15.73 -12.26 18.08
N LEU A 561 -15.44 -13.53 18.37
CA LEU A 561 -15.36 -14.06 19.75
C LEU A 561 -14.00 -13.79 20.41
N LYS A 562 -12.97 -13.54 19.61
CA LYS A 562 -11.60 -13.29 20.05
C LYS A 562 -11.01 -12.11 19.27
N LEU A 563 -10.30 -11.21 19.97
CA LEU A 563 -9.57 -10.13 19.33
C LEU A 563 -8.26 -10.63 18.72
N PRO A 564 -7.85 -10.10 17.55
CA PRO A 564 -6.56 -10.42 16.96
C PRO A 564 -5.38 -9.79 17.73
N ASP A 565 -4.17 -10.24 17.44
CA ASP A 565 -2.94 -9.67 18.01
C ASP A 565 -2.48 -8.45 17.19
N TYR A 566 -3.04 -7.28 17.50
CA TYR A 566 -2.67 -6.00 16.87
C TYR A 566 -1.20 -5.64 17.09
N ALA A 567 -0.64 -5.94 18.29
CA ALA A 567 0.73 -5.57 18.63
C ALA A 567 1.75 -6.26 17.73
N LYS A 568 1.49 -7.49 17.34
CA LYS A 568 2.34 -8.26 16.45
C LYS A 568 2.39 -7.63 15.05
N VAL A 569 1.24 -7.24 14.49
CA VAL A 569 1.19 -6.57 13.17
C VAL A 569 1.92 -5.24 13.20
N VAL A 570 1.67 -4.39 14.22
CA VAL A 570 2.40 -3.12 14.42
C VAL A 570 3.92 -3.33 14.48
N SER A 571 4.38 -4.37 15.19
CA SER A 571 5.81 -4.70 15.29
C SER A 571 6.40 -5.12 13.94
N ILE A 572 5.67 -5.91 13.15
CA ILE A 572 6.08 -6.31 11.79
C ILE A 572 6.19 -5.09 10.88
N CYS A 573 5.16 -4.23 10.84
CA CYS A 573 5.16 -2.99 10.08
C CYS A 573 6.37 -2.11 10.42
N THR A 574 6.60 -1.87 11.72
CA THR A 574 7.69 -1.01 12.20
C THR A 574 9.07 -1.55 11.78
N THR A 575 9.27 -2.85 11.98
CA THR A 575 10.57 -3.49 11.65
C THR A 575 10.81 -3.52 10.15
N ALA A 576 9.77 -3.77 9.35
CA ALA A 576 9.86 -3.76 7.90
C ALA A 576 10.20 -2.36 7.38
N ALA A 577 9.45 -1.33 7.81
CA ALA A 577 9.68 0.05 7.41
C ALA A 577 11.11 0.52 7.72
N GLN A 578 11.65 0.21 8.91
CA GLN A 578 13.00 0.61 9.29
C GLN A 578 14.11 -0.04 8.47
N ARG A 579 13.97 -1.30 8.11
CA ARG A 579 14.95 -2.01 7.28
C ARG A 579 15.07 -1.41 5.88
N GLU A 580 13.97 -0.96 5.32
CA GLU A 580 13.93 -0.38 3.98
C GLU A 580 14.46 1.07 3.96
N LEU A 581 14.24 1.81 5.05
CA LEU A 581 14.59 3.21 5.18
C LEU A 581 16.10 3.47 5.07
N ALA A 582 16.95 2.56 5.59
CA ALA A 582 18.40 2.71 5.59
C ALA A 582 18.98 2.84 4.17
N SER A 583 18.47 2.05 3.21
CA SER A 583 18.94 2.11 1.83
C SER A 583 18.61 3.44 1.15
N LEU A 584 17.40 3.96 1.38
CA LEU A 584 16.95 5.25 0.84
C LEU A 584 17.78 6.42 1.37
N ALA A 585 18.01 6.42 2.70
CA ALA A 585 18.82 7.47 3.34
C ALA A 585 20.28 7.47 2.85
N ILE A 586 20.91 6.31 2.75
CA ILE A 586 22.29 6.18 2.29
C ILE A 586 22.43 6.66 0.84
N ILE A 587 21.50 6.29 -0.04
CA ILE A 587 21.50 6.74 -1.43
C ILE A 587 21.33 8.26 -1.51
N ALA A 588 20.39 8.86 -0.77
CA ALA A 588 20.18 10.31 -0.77
C ALA A 588 21.40 11.09 -0.26
N ILE A 589 22.11 10.55 0.74
CA ILE A 589 23.30 11.19 1.33
C ILE A 589 24.54 11.04 0.46
N LEU A 590 24.83 9.83 -0.03
CA LEU A 590 26.09 9.55 -0.70
C LEU A 590 26.13 9.94 -2.17
N THR A 591 24.97 9.96 -2.86
CA THR A 591 24.95 10.28 -4.30
C THR A 591 25.45 11.69 -4.63
N PRO A 592 25.01 12.78 -3.94
CA PRO A 592 25.57 14.10 -4.20
C PRO A 592 27.08 14.18 -3.94
N LEU A 593 27.58 13.50 -2.89
CA LEU A 593 29.00 13.47 -2.58
C LEU A 593 29.81 12.75 -3.67
N LEU A 594 29.28 11.65 -4.20
CA LEU A 594 29.88 10.94 -5.33
C LEU A 594 29.98 11.85 -6.57
N VAL A 595 28.90 12.55 -6.90
CA VAL A 595 28.87 13.46 -8.07
C VAL A 595 29.88 14.60 -7.89
N GLY A 596 29.91 15.21 -6.71
CA GLY A 596 30.87 16.28 -6.39
C GLY A 596 32.32 15.80 -6.47
N ALA A 597 32.63 14.65 -5.87
CA ALA A 597 33.95 14.06 -5.89
C ALA A 597 34.40 13.67 -7.32
N LEU A 598 33.51 13.04 -8.09
CA LEU A 598 33.88 12.53 -9.42
C LEU A 598 33.84 13.60 -10.51
N LEU A 599 32.78 14.41 -10.57
CA LEU A 599 32.50 15.30 -11.68
C LEU A 599 32.85 16.78 -11.41
N GLY A 600 32.92 17.19 -10.12
CA GLY A 600 33.28 18.55 -9.72
C GLY A 600 32.10 19.48 -9.52
N ALA A 601 32.40 20.75 -9.19
CA ALA A 601 31.40 21.69 -8.68
C ALA A 601 30.29 22.04 -9.67
N GLU A 602 30.65 22.32 -10.92
CA GLU A 602 29.68 22.71 -11.95
C GLU A 602 28.69 21.54 -12.27
N ALA A 603 29.24 20.32 -12.46
CA ALA A 603 28.46 19.13 -12.68
C ALA A 603 27.57 18.80 -11.45
N TRP A 604 28.08 19.08 -10.24
CA TRP A 604 27.31 18.95 -9.01
C TRP A 604 26.14 19.93 -8.98
N GLY A 605 26.35 21.19 -9.42
CA GLY A 605 25.24 22.13 -9.63
C GLY A 605 24.22 21.64 -10.66
N GLY A 606 24.69 21.10 -11.81
CA GLY A 606 23.82 20.44 -12.80
C GLY A 606 23.00 19.29 -12.20
N PHE A 607 23.64 18.44 -11.37
CA PHE A 607 22.98 17.36 -10.65
C PHE A 607 21.84 17.87 -9.73
N LEU A 608 22.08 18.92 -8.97
CA LEU A 608 21.07 19.53 -8.11
C LEU A 608 19.88 20.05 -8.93
N ALA A 609 20.15 20.73 -10.04
CA ALA A 609 19.09 21.20 -10.94
C ALA A 609 18.24 20.04 -11.48
N GLY A 610 18.88 18.93 -11.88
CA GLY A 610 18.19 17.71 -12.32
C GLY A 610 17.32 17.09 -11.24
N VAL A 611 17.84 16.95 -10.01
CA VAL A 611 17.09 16.43 -8.86
C VAL A 611 15.85 17.28 -8.56
N ILE A 612 16.00 18.61 -8.54
CA ILE A 612 14.91 19.54 -8.25
C ILE A 612 13.83 19.41 -9.32
N LEU A 613 14.21 19.44 -10.59
CA LEU A 613 13.27 19.42 -11.70
C LEU A 613 12.43 18.13 -11.71
N THR A 614 13.11 16.99 -11.75
CA THR A 614 12.39 15.70 -11.87
C THR A 614 11.72 15.30 -10.57
N GLY A 615 12.31 15.62 -9.42
CA GLY A 615 11.75 15.31 -8.11
C GLY A 615 10.41 16.01 -7.89
N GLN A 616 10.31 17.31 -8.23
CA GLN A 616 9.06 18.03 -8.12
C GLN A 616 7.98 17.53 -9.10
N LEU A 617 8.35 17.24 -10.35
CA LEU A 617 7.41 16.73 -11.35
C LEU A 617 6.79 15.40 -10.89
N LEU A 618 7.63 14.47 -10.43
CA LEU A 618 7.18 13.19 -9.91
C LEU A 618 6.36 13.31 -8.61
N ALA A 619 6.78 14.18 -7.69
CA ALA A 619 6.07 14.36 -6.42
C ALA A 619 4.64 14.87 -6.64
N VAL A 620 4.47 15.89 -7.48
CA VAL A 620 3.14 16.43 -7.82
C VAL A 620 2.29 15.39 -8.55
N PHE A 621 2.86 14.73 -9.56
CA PHE A 621 2.20 13.69 -10.32
C PHE A 621 1.66 12.59 -9.39
N MET A 622 2.51 12.03 -8.54
CA MET A 622 2.14 10.93 -7.64
C MET A 622 1.12 11.37 -6.58
N ALA A 623 1.29 12.55 -6.00
CA ALA A 623 0.36 13.05 -4.98
C ALA A 623 -1.05 13.30 -5.55
N ASN A 624 -1.15 13.94 -6.71
CA ASN A 624 -2.44 14.32 -7.29
C ASN A 624 -3.15 13.12 -7.96
N SER A 625 -2.41 12.22 -8.63
CA SER A 625 -2.99 10.97 -9.15
C SER A 625 -3.59 10.14 -8.02
N GLY A 626 -2.80 9.88 -6.97
CA GLY A 626 -3.23 9.08 -5.83
C GLY A 626 -4.40 9.72 -5.08
N GLY A 627 -4.35 11.05 -4.85
CA GLY A 627 -5.46 11.78 -4.22
C GLY A 627 -6.75 11.78 -5.04
N ALA A 628 -6.63 11.77 -6.37
CA ALA A 628 -7.80 11.69 -7.24
C ALA A 628 -8.48 10.31 -7.22
N TRP A 629 -7.70 9.21 -7.16
CA TRP A 629 -8.26 7.86 -7.03
C TRP A 629 -8.93 7.64 -5.69
N ASP A 630 -8.32 8.07 -4.60
CA ASP A 630 -8.89 7.99 -3.25
C ASP A 630 -10.23 8.73 -3.17
N ASN A 631 -10.25 9.99 -3.60
CA ASN A 631 -11.48 10.78 -3.60
C ASN A 631 -12.53 10.30 -4.61
N ALA A 632 -12.11 9.63 -5.70
CA ALA A 632 -13.04 8.95 -6.61
C ALA A 632 -13.69 7.73 -5.94
N LYS A 633 -12.94 6.94 -5.14
CA LYS A 633 -13.45 5.85 -4.30
C LYS A 633 -14.49 6.38 -3.31
N LYS A 634 -14.12 7.41 -2.53
CA LYS A 634 -15.05 8.03 -1.55
C LYS A 634 -16.31 8.56 -2.20
N LYS A 635 -16.23 9.20 -3.36
CA LYS A 635 -17.39 9.64 -4.11
C LYS A 635 -18.34 8.48 -4.48
N ILE A 636 -17.78 7.34 -4.86
CA ILE A 636 -18.59 6.15 -5.16
C ILE A 636 -19.20 5.61 -3.86
N GLU A 637 -18.45 5.57 -2.77
CA GLU A 637 -18.95 5.15 -1.45
C GLU A 637 -20.11 6.01 -0.94
N ASP A 638 -20.12 7.31 -1.27
CA ASP A 638 -21.22 8.24 -0.98
C ASP A 638 -22.50 7.99 -1.80
N GLY A 639 -22.55 6.91 -2.57
CA GLY A 639 -23.72 6.47 -3.32
C GLY A 639 -23.72 6.82 -4.80
N PHE A 640 -22.72 7.55 -5.33
CA PHE A 640 -22.59 7.78 -6.75
C PHE A 640 -22.17 6.49 -7.48
N TYR A 641 -22.55 6.37 -8.75
CA TYR A 641 -22.15 5.25 -9.61
C TYR A 641 -22.44 3.85 -9.04
N GLY A 642 -23.43 3.70 -8.17
CA GLY A 642 -23.88 2.43 -7.62
C GLY A 642 -23.50 2.18 -6.15
N GLY A 643 -22.71 3.05 -5.53
CA GLY A 643 -22.41 3.01 -4.11
C GLY A 643 -21.48 1.88 -3.69
N LYS A 644 -21.34 1.70 -2.37
CA LYS A 644 -20.52 0.63 -1.75
C LYS A 644 -20.92 -0.75 -2.26
N TYR A 645 -19.95 -1.62 -2.41
CA TYR A 645 -20.04 -3.01 -2.87
C TYR A 645 -20.43 -3.22 -4.35
N SER A 646 -20.63 -2.14 -5.13
CA SER A 646 -20.84 -2.23 -6.58
C SER A 646 -19.54 -2.62 -7.31
N GLU A 647 -19.64 -3.06 -8.58
CA GLU A 647 -18.47 -3.31 -9.43
C GLU A 647 -17.64 -2.03 -9.65
N ASN A 648 -18.32 -0.87 -9.69
CA ASN A 648 -17.64 0.43 -9.76
C ASN A 648 -16.85 0.74 -8.48
N HIS A 649 -17.38 0.36 -7.31
CA HIS A 649 -16.65 0.46 -6.05
C HIS A 649 -15.41 -0.45 -6.04
N LYS A 650 -15.54 -1.71 -6.45
CA LYS A 650 -14.40 -2.62 -6.56
C LYS A 650 -13.31 -2.08 -7.50
N ALA A 651 -13.72 -1.53 -8.65
CA ALA A 651 -12.78 -0.89 -9.57
C ALA A 651 -12.06 0.31 -8.94
N SER A 652 -12.77 1.11 -8.14
CA SER A 652 -12.18 2.27 -7.48
C SER A 652 -11.26 1.90 -6.32
N VAL A 653 -11.54 0.82 -5.58
CA VAL A 653 -10.64 0.26 -4.56
C VAL A 653 -9.31 -0.16 -5.18
N VAL A 654 -9.32 -0.80 -6.36
CA VAL A 654 -8.08 -1.13 -7.08
C VAL A 654 -7.28 0.13 -7.43
N GLY A 655 -7.96 1.19 -7.89
CA GLY A 655 -7.30 2.46 -8.21
C GLY A 655 -6.69 3.12 -6.99
N ASP A 656 -7.38 3.14 -5.86
CA ASP A 656 -6.92 3.67 -4.60
C ASP A 656 -5.72 2.89 -4.06
N THR A 657 -5.79 1.56 -4.05
CA THR A 657 -4.66 0.68 -3.65
C THR A 657 -3.38 0.93 -4.48
N VAL A 658 -3.51 1.25 -5.79
CA VAL A 658 -2.38 1.67 -6.64
C VAL A 658 -1.93 3.09 -6.27
N GLY A 659 -2.86 3.97 -5.95
CA GLY A 659 -2.60 5.39 -5.64
C GLY A 659 -1.95 5.63 -4.28
N ASP A 660 -2.29 4.81 -3.30
CA ASP A 660 -1.85 4.96 -1.91
C ASP A 660 -0.32 4.99 -1.73
N PRO A 661 0.45 4.04 -2.26
CA PRO A 661 1.91 4.12 -2.21
C PRO A 661 2.49 5.34 -2.93
N LEU A 662 1.79 5.86 -3.94
CA LEU A 662 2.21 7.06 -4.69
C LEU A 662 1.96 8.34 -3.87
N LYS A 663 0.73 8.53 -3.35
CA LYS A 663 0.32 9.79 -2.68
C LYS A 663 0.87 9.92 -1.25
N ASP A 664 1.08 8.80 -0.55
CA ASP A 664 1.40 8.80 0.88
C ASP A 664 2.82 8.34 1.21
N THR A 665 3.51 7.67 0.25
CA THR A 665 4.89 7.23 0.45
C THR A 665 5.85 7.84 -0.58
N ALA A 666 5.80 7.43 -1.84
CA ALA A 666 6.82 7.79 -2.82
C ALA A 666 6.80 9.28 -3.16
N GLY A 667 5.63 9.87 -3.42
CA GLY A 667 5.50 11.30 -3.73
C GLY A 667 6.01 12.19 -2.61
N PRO A 668 5.45 12.10 -1.40
CA PRO A 668 5.89 12.91 -0.26
C PRO A 668 7.33 12.64 0.18
N ALA A 669 7.88 11.46 -0.04
CA ALA A 669 9.27 11.13 0.30
C ALA A 669 10.29 11.89 -0.55
N LEU A 670 9.89 12.34 -1.75
CA LEU A 670 10.75 13.17 -2.61
C LEU A 670 11.00 14.56 -2.02
N ASN A 671 10.07 15.12 -1.23
CA ASN A 671 10.24 16.45 -0.63
C ASN A 671 11.48 16.52 0.28
N PRO A 672 11.59 15.73 1.37
CA PRO A 672 12.77 15.76 2.22
C PRO A 672 14.01 15.22 1.47
N MET A 673 13.88 14.29 0.52
CA MET A 673 15.01 13.83 -0.30
C MET A 673 15.67 14.99 -1.05
N ILE A 674 14.89 15.81 -1.77
CA ILE A 674 15.40 16.96 -2.53
C ILE A 674 16.17 17.91 -1.60
N LYS A 675 15.62 18.21 -0.41
CA LYS A 675 16.21 19.13 0.55
C LYS A 675 17.47 18.55 1.21
N VAL A 676 17.46 17.26 1.60
CA VAL A 676 18.63 16.53 2.12
C VAL A 676 19.77 16.62 1.13
N ILE A 677 19.52 16.34 -0.15
CA ILE A 677 20.54 16.38 -1.21
C ILE A 677 21.14 17.77 -1.37
N ASN A 678 20.31 18.82 -1.36
CA ASN A 678 20.78 20.19 -1.48
C ASN A 678 21.58 20.64 -0.25
N LEU A 679 21.13 20.32 0.96
CA LEU A 679 21.84 20.67 2.19
C LEU A 679 23.15 19.92 2.34
N ILE A 680 23.19 18.62 2.02
CA ILE A 680 24.44 17.85 2.01
C ILE A 680 25.42 18.46 1.00
N SER A 681 24.92 18.81 -0.18
CA SER A 681 25.76 19.43 -1.21
C SER A 681 26.39 20.73 -0.68
N LEU A 682 25.60 21.57 -0.03
CA LEU A 682 26.11 22.82 0.52
C LEU A 682 27.05 22.63 1.72
N LEU A 683 26.71 21.69 2.64
CA LEU A 683 27.51 21.40 3.85
C LEU A 683 28.84 20.71 3.57
N PHE A 684 28.90 19.89 2.53
CA PHE A 684 30.09 19.06 2.25
C PHE A 684 30.90 19.54 1.04
N SER A 685 30.41 20.55 0.32
CA SER A 685 31.04 21.02 -0.92
C SER A 685 32.47 21.46 -0.73
N GLY A 686 32.77 22.28 0.30
CA GLY A 686 34.11 22.78 0.59
C GLY A 686 35.08 21.63 0.88
N ALA A 687 34.69 20.68 1.72
CA ALA A 687 35.51 19.51 2.05
C ALA A 687 35.74 18.58 0.83
N ILE A 688 34.70 18.22 0.10
CA ILE A 688 34.82 17.33 -1.06
C ILE A 688 35.66 17.95 -2.17
N LEU A 689 35.46 19.24 -2.46
CA LEU A 689 36.27 19.94 -3.48
C LEU A 689 37.71 20.15 -3.04
N SER A 690 37.95 20.34 -1.73
CA SER A 690 39.31 20.37 -1.18
C SER A 690 40.00 19.02 -1.34
N LEU A 691 39.31 17.91 -0.99
CA LEU A 691 39.83 16.56 -1.19
C LEU A 691 40.11 16.25 -2.66
N ARG A 692 39.26 16.75 -3.56
CA ARG A 692 39.45 16.57 -5.01
C ARG A 692 40.73 17.21 -5.51
N ASN A 693 41.13 18.33 -4.94
CA ASN A 693 42.31 19.05 -5.33
C ASN A 693 43.60 18.54 -4.63
N THR A 694 43.49 17.52 -3.77
CA THR A 694 44.65 16.90 -3.08
C THR A 694 45.03 15.58 -3.75
N GLY A 695 46.33 15.24 -3.69
CA GLY A 695 46.84 13.96 -4.18
C GLY A 695 46.73 13.78 -5.70
N ILE A 696 47.00 14.83 -6.46
CA ILE A 696 46.97 14.78 -7.92
C ILE A 696 48.22 14.03 -8.43
N LEU A 697 48.01 12.96 -9.18
CA LEU A 697 49.05 12.18 -9.85
C LEU A 697 49.03 12.52 -11.34
N GLN A 698 50.19 12.93 -11.88
CA GLN A 698 50.31 13.16 -13.32
C GLN A 698 50.81 11.90 -14.01
N ILE A 699 49.95 11.30 -14.85
CA ILE A 699 50.28 10.15 -15.70
C ILE A 699 50.02 10.54 -17.15
N LEU A 700 51.05 10.46 -18.00
CA LEU A 700 50.97 10.77 -19.45
C LEU A 700 50.41 12.18 -19.76
N GLY A 701 50.68 13.16 -18.89
CA GLY A 701 50.16 14.53 -19.05
C GLY A 701 48.68 14.69 -18.60
N ILE A 702 48.09 13.67 -17.99
CA ILE A 702 46.71 13.70 -17.43
C ILE A 702 46.83 13.84 -15.91
N GLU A 703 46.16 14.84 -15.34
CA GLU A 703 46.06 15.03 -13.90
C GLU A 703 44.93 14.13 -13.35
N ILE A 704 45.32 13.15 -12.55
CA ILE A 704 44.37 12.19 -11.94
C ILE A 704 44.26 12.53 -10.44
N PRO A 705 43.10 12.98 -9.95
CA PRO A 705 42.87 13.22 -8.52
C PRO A 705 42.64 11.88 -7.79
N VAL A 706 43.71 11.20 -7.40
CA VAL A 706 43.73 9.85 -6.86
C VAL A 706 42.83 9.71 -5.64
N VAL A 707 42.88 10.67 -4.71
CA VAL A 707 42.04 10.65 -3.50
C VAL A 707 40.55 10.69 -3.87
N SER A 708 40.21 11.56 -4.82
CA SER A 708 38.82 11.69 -5.31
C SER A 708 38.33 10.45 -6.04
N VAL A 709 39.19 9.82 -6.85
CA VAL A 709 38.87 8.56 -7.55
C VAL A 709 38.63 7.43 -6.55
N ILE A 710 39.50 7.26 -5.55
CA ILE A 710 39.33 6.24 -4.51
C ILE A 710 38.04 6.48 -3.74
N LEU A 711 37.78 7.72 -3.31
CA LEU A 711 36.55 8.09 -2.62
C LEU A 711 35.32 7.78 -3.49
N SER A 712 35.37 8.11 -4.77
CA SER A 712 34.26 7.83 -5.72
C SER A 712 34.02 6.33 -5.89
N ILE A 713 35.05 5.50 -5.97
CA ILE A 713 34.89 4.03 -6.05
C ILE A 713 34.22 3.48 -4.79
N VAL A 714 34.66 3.96 -3.61
CA VAL A 714 34.05 3.53 -2.32
C VAL A 714 32.58 3.94 -2.25
N LEU A 715 32.27 5.21 -2.56
CA LEU A 715 30.90 5.72 -2.54
C LEU A 715 30.01 4.98 -3.55
N ALA A 716 30.48 4.78 -4.78
CA ALA A 716 29.77 4.04 -5.81
C ALA A 716 29.53 2.57 -5.41
N GLY A 717 30.52 1.94 -4.77
CA GLY A 717 30.39 0.57 -4.23
C GLY A 717 29.29 0.46 -3.15
N ILE A 718 29.26 1.42 -2.22
CA ILE A 718 28.21 1.46 -1.17
C ILE A 718 26.82 1.69 -1.80
N ILE A 719 26.70 2.69 -2.70
CA ILE A 719 25.44 2.99 -3.39
C ILE A 719 24.97 1.78 -4.19
N GLY A 720 25.85 1.18 -4.99
CA GLY A 720 25.55 -0.03 -5.78
C GLY A 720 25.11 -1.20 -4.89
N GLY A 721 25.79 -1.41 -3.78
CA GLY A 721 25.41 -2.40 -2.76
C GLY A 721 24.02 -2.16 -2.18
N MET A 722 23.65 -0.89 -1.89
CA MET A 722 22.31 -0.55 -1.39
C MET A 722 21.22 -0.72 -2.45
N VAL A 723 21.49 -0.38 -3.70
CA VAL A 723 20.57 -0.63 -4.82
C VAL A 723 20.37 -2.13 -5.02
N PHE A 724 21.44 -2.92 -4.97
CA PHE A 724 21.36 -4.37 -5.06
C PHE A 724 20.57 -4.96 -3.88
N TYR A 725 20.86 -4.50 -2.66
CA TYR A 725 20.09 -4.88 -1.47
C TYR A 725 18.60 -4.57 -1.59
N SER A 726 18.24 -3.43 -2.16
CA SER A 726 16.84 -3.03 -2.39
C SER A 726 16.13 -3.84 -3.49
N LYS A 727 16.90 -4.47 -4.39
CA LYS A 727 16.38 -5.35 -5.44
C LYS A 727 16.22 -6.80 -5.01
N ARG A 728 16.78 -7.18 -3.84
CA ARG A 728 16.64 -8.55 -3.37
C ARG A 728 15.16 -8.89 -3.22
N GLU A 729 14.80 -10.00 -3.76
CA GLU A 729 13.56 -10.67 -3.43
C GLU A 729 13.70 -11.27 -2.03
N THR A 730 12.72 -11.14 -1.20
CA THR A 730 12.71 -11.89 0.04
C THR A 730 12.65 -13.36 -0.37
N LYS A 731 13.48 -14.21 0.24
CA LYS A 731 13.44 -15.68 0.02
C LYS A 731 12.06 -16.28 0.30
N GLU A 732 11.13 -15.50 0.80
CA GLU A 732 9.72 -15.80 1.03
C GLU A 732 8.83 -15.42 -0.17
N GLU A 733 9.24 -14.52 -1.06
CA GLU A 733 8.58 -14.30 -2.37
C GLU A 733 8.92 -15.41 -3.37
N GLU A 734 10.08 -16.04 -3.24
CA GLU A 734 10.46 -17.26 -3.99
C GLU A 734 9.76 -18.53 -3.46
N LYS A 735 9.10 -18.44 -2.31
CA LYS A 735 8.31 -19.50 -1.72
C LYS A 735 7.00 -18.93 -1.17
N VAL A 736 6.06 -18.61 -2.01
CA VAL A 736 4.76 -19.24 -1.84
C VAL A 736 5.11 -20.71 -1.89
N ARG A 737 5.30 -21.36 -0.73
CA ARG A 737 5.52 -22.80 -0.68
C ARG A 737 4.27 -23.37 -1.29
N ASP A 738 4.40 -23.72 -2.54
CA ASP A 738 3.51 -24.64 -3.17
C ASP A 738 3.45 -25.87 -2.26
N THR A 739 2.36 -26.03 -1.58
CA THR A 739 2.15 -27.09 -0.59
C THR A 739 1.03 -28.02 -1.01
N GLU A 740 0.40 -27.72 -2.15
CA GLU A 740 -0.69 -28.50 -2.70
C GLU A 740 -0.33 -28.92 -4.14
N GLY A 741 -0.49 -30.19 -4.46
CA GLY A 741 -0.18 -30.70 -5.79
C GLY A 741 -1.23 -30.33 -6.84
N PRO A 742 -0.93 -30.53 -8.14
CA PRO A 742 -1.76 -30.13 -9.26
C PRO A 742 -3.13 -30.83 -9.26
N ILE A 743 -4.20 -30.10 -9.59
CA ILE A 743 -5.58 -30.62 -9.57
C ILE A 743 -5.90 -31.35 -10.87
N PRO A 744 -6.20 -32.66 -10.85
CA PRO A 744 -6.66 -33.36 -12.04
C PRO A 744 -8.07 -32.93 -12.46
N SER A 745 -8.28 -32.71 -13.75
CA SER A 745 -9.59 -32.41 -14.36
C SER A 745 -9.74 -33.04 -15.74
N ASP A 746 -10.93 -32.97 -16.32
CA ASP A 746 -11.25 -33.40 -17.68
C ASP A 746 -10.78 -34.84 -18.00
N ILE A 747 -10.98 -35.77 -17.04
CA ILE A 747 -10.58 -37.15 -17.21
C ILE A 747 -11.53 -37.81 -18.22
N LEU A 748 -11.01 -38.17 -19.37
CA LEU A 748 -11.73 -38.86 -20.45
C LEU A 748 -11.11 -40.23 -20.72
N VAL A 749 -11.96 -41.19 -21.02
CA VAL A 749 -11.55 -42.55 -21.38
C VAL A 749 -12.34 -42.98 -22.63
N GLU A 750 -11.65 -43.31 -23.68
CA GLU A 750 -12.25 -43.69 -24.98
C GLU A 750 -11.63 -44.94 -25.60
N PRO A 751 -12.44 -45.94 -26.00
CA PRO A 751 -13.89 -46.05 -25.77
C PRO A 751 -14.20 -46.43 -24.30
N ASN A 752 -15.35 -46.01 -23.80
CA ASN A 752 -15.88 -46.42 -22.51
C ASN A 752 -17.43 -46.60 -22.63
N PRO A 753 -17.95 -47.81 -22.63
CA PRO A 753 -17.35 -49.13 -22.27
C PRO A 753 -16.32 -49.66 -23.31
N VAL A 754 -15.38 -50.43 -22.81
CA VAL A 754 -14.36 -51.12 -23.65
C VAL A 754 -14.46 -52.64 -23.52
N LYS A 755 -14.20 -53.37 -24.61
CA LYS A 755 -14.12 -54.83 -24.59
C LYS A 755 -12.80 -55.28 -23.96
N VAL A 756 -12.78 -56.37 -23.24
CA VAL A 756 -11.57 -57.01 -22.68
C VAL A 756 -10.46 -57.15 -23.74
N ASN A 757 -9.20 -56.91 -23.35
CA ASN A 757 -8.01 -56.90 -24.17
C ASN A 757 -8.03 -55.94 -25.39
N VAL A 758 -8.96 -55.02 -25.46
CA VAL A 758 -8.96 -53.94 -26.44
C VAL A 758 -8.33 -52.72 -25.82
N PRO A 759 -7.38 -52.06 -26.52
CA PRO A 759 -6.79 -50.83 -25.98
C PRO A 759 -7.80 -49.68 -25.91
N PHE A 760 -7.70 -48.91 -24.83
CA PHE A 760 -8.38 -47.64 -24.67
C PHE A 760 -7.36 -46.52 -24.44
N VAL A 761 -7.73 -45.30 -24.77
CA VAL A 761 -6.97 -44.11 -24.50
C VAL A 761 -7.59 -43.38 -23.30
N MET A 762 -6.76 -43.01 -22.35
CA MET A 762 -7.16 -42.07 -21.28
C MET A 762 -6.41 -40.76 -21.42
N SER A 763 -7.09 -39.67 -21.15
CA SER A 763 -6.53 -38.34 -21.12
C SER A 763 -7.07 -37.58 -19.93
N ALA A 764 -6.26 -36.63 -19.41
CA ALA A 764 -6.66 -35.73 -18.34
C ALA A 764 -5.91 -34.39 -18.46
N LYS A 765 -6.37 -33.39 -17.74
CA LYS A 765 -5.68 -32.12 -17.51
C LYS A 765 -5.21 -32.09 -16.06
N LEU A 766 -3.94 -31.77 -15.82
CA LEU A 766 -3.39 -31.40 -14.52
C LEU A 766 -3.22 -29.89 -14.49
N ASP A 767 -3.64 -29.23 -13.41
CA ASP A 767 -3.63 -27.77 -13.27
C ASP A 767 -3.10 -27.39 -11.89
N ASP A 768 -1.92 -26.79 -11.86
CA ASP A 768 -1.24 -26.36 -10.65
C ASP A 768 -1.31 -24.82 -10.43
N LEU A 769 -1.84 -24.06 -11.38
CA LEU A 769 -1.94 -22.60 -11.24
C LEU A 769 -2.79 -22.18 -10.05
N ALA A 770 -3.78 -22.97 -9.67
CA ALA A 770 -4.66 -22.69 -8.53
C ALA A 770 -4.08 -23.15 -7.20
N THR A 771 -3.04 -23.97 -7.19
CA THR A 771 -2.48 -24.64 -6.00
C THR A 771 -1.07 -24.17 -5.64
N GLY A 772 -0.32 -23.62 -6.61
CA GLY A 772 1.02 -23.10 -6.33
C GLY A 772 1.74 -22.55 -7.55
N GLY A 773 1.36 -23.02 -8.75
CA GLY A 773 1.92 -22.57 -10.01
C GLY A 773 3.27 -23.19 -10.34
N SER A 774 3.65 -24.28 -9.65
CA SER A 774 4.85 -25.06 -9.95
C SER A 774 4.67 -25.88 -11.22
N LYS A 775 5.76 -26.24 -11.89
CA LYS A 775 5.71 -27.13 -13.04
C LYS A 775 5.36 -28.56 -12.61
N ILE A 776 4.57 -29.23 -13.43
CA ILE A 776 4.22 -30.64 -13.19
C ILE A 776 5.45 -31.49 -13.49
N SER A 777 5.81 -32.36 -12.54
CA SER A 777 6.99 -33.24 -12.63
C SER A 777 6.64 -34.69 -12.94
N SER A 778 5.42 -35.12 -12.54
CA SER A 778 4.95 -36.48 -12.87
C SER A 778 3.44 -36.53 -13.05
N ALA A 779 3.00 -37.49 -13.82
CA ALA A 779 1.60 -37.81 -14.07
C ALA A 779 1.39 -39.33 -14.05
N GLU A 780 0.43 -39.77 -13.27
CA GLU A 780 0.19 -41.21 -13.05
C GLU A 780 -1.29 -41.54 -13.02
N TYR A 781 -1.63 -42.80 -13.40
CA TYR A 781 -2.95 -43.36 -13.26
C TYR A 781 -2.93 -44.68 -12.48
N SER A 782 -4.02 -45.05 -11.89
CA SER A 782 -4.23 -46.31 -11.21
C SER A 782 -5.62 -46.87 -11.51
N LEU A 783 -5.74 -48.24 -11.61
CA LEU A 783 -7.02 -48.94 -11.76
C LEU A 783 -7.48 -49.61 -10.46
N ASP A 784 -6.62 -49.66 -9.45
CA ASP A 784 -6.85 -50.35 -8.18
C ASP A 784 -6.58 -49.50 -6.94
N GLY A 785 -6.10 -48.23 -7.14
CA GLY A 785 -5.69 -47.33 -6.07
C GLY A 785 -4.36 -47.66 -5.40
N ALA A 786 -3.74 -48.77 -5.76
CA ALA A 786 -2.50 -49.27 -5.16
C ALA A 786 -1.30 -49.21 -6.12
N SER A 787 -1.54 -49.57 -7.37
CA SER A 787 -0.50 -49.63 -8.41
C SER A 787 -0.62 -48.43 -9.34
N TRP A 788 0.40 -47.57 -9.36
CA TRP A 788 0.41 -46.35 -10.19
C TRP A 788 1.31 -46.53 -11.42
N LEU A 789 0.81 -46.17 -12.56
CA LEU A 789 1.49 -46.29 -13.86
C LEU A 789 1.62 -44.90 -14.50
N PRO A 790 2.74 -44.61 -15.18
CA PRO A 790 2.98 -43.28 -15.72
C PRO A 790 2.06 -42.93 -16.90
N MET A 791 1.75 -41.64 -16.98
CA MET A 791 1.14 -40.97 -18.13
C MET A 791 2.13 -39.98 -18.75
N THR A 792 1.97 -39.65 -20.04
CA THR A 792 2.85 -38.74 -20.77
C THR A 792 2.11 -37.44 -21.12
N ALA A 793 2.82 -36.35 -21.15
CA ALA A 793 2.30 -35.08 -21.68
C ALA A 793 2.01 -35.21 -23.18
N LEU A 794 0.94 -34.57 -23.66
CA LEU A 794 0.55 -34.59 -25.06
C LEU A 794 1.51 -33.84 -25.99
N ASP A 795 2.23 -32.87 -25.50
CA ASP A 795 3.27 -32.09 -26.19
C ASP A 795 4.67 -32.69 -26.06
N GLY A 796 4.82 -33.76 -25.26
CA GLY A 796 6.05 -34.55 -25.09
C GLY A 796 6.90 -34.22 -23.88
N ALA A 797 6.61 -33.16 -23.11
CA ALA A 797 7.34 -32.80 -21.90
C ALA A 797 6.41 -32.36 -20.79
N LEU A 798 6.70 -32.72 -19.51
CA LEU A 798 6.04 -32.19 -18.33
C LEU A 798 6.87 -30.99 -17.86
N ASP A 799 6.59 -29.79 -18.36
CA ASP A 799 7.41 -28.61 -18.11
C ASP A 799 6.60 -27.31 -17.87
N SER A 800 5.29 -27.45 -17.70
CA SER A 800 4.33 -26.36 -17.47
C SER A 800 3.51 -26.59 -16.20
N PRO A 801 2.98 -25.52 -15.55
CA PRO A 801 2.01 -25.66 -14.46
C PRO A 801 0.65 -26.21 -14.91
N ILE A 802 0.38 -26.24 -16.20
CA ILE A 802 -0.83 -26.86 -16.77
C ILE A 802 -0.40 -27.85 -17.83
N GLU A 803 -0.72 -29.13 -17.62
CA GLU A 803 -0.39 -30.19 -18.56
C GLU A 803 -1.62 -30.98 -19.02
N LYS A 804 -1.67 -31.26 -20.29
CA LYS A 804 -2.57 -32.28 -20.86
C LYS A 804 -1.82 -33.59 -20.99
N ILE A 805 -2.31 -34.60 -20.33
CA ILE A 805 -1.67 -35.90 -20.23
C ILE A 805 -2.51 -36.98 -20.88
N ALA A 806 -1.88 -37.98 -21.46
CA ALA A 806 -2.56 -39.14 -22.02
C ALA A 806 -1.72 -40.40 -21.94
N THR A 807 -2.39 -41.57 -21.98
CA THR A 807 -1.73 -42.85 -22.13
C THR A 807 -2.69 -43.88 -22.75
N LYS A 808 -2.16 -45.00 -23.26
CA LYS A 808 -2.94 -46.14 -23.72
C LYS A 808 -2.77 -47.33 -22.80
N SER A 809 -3.88 -48.00 -22.50
CA SER A 809 -3.85 -49.19 -21.65
C SER A 809 -4.90 -50.21 -22.13
N SER A 810 -4.87 -51.42 -21.58
CA SER A 810 -5.86 -52.47 -21.82
C SER A 810 -6.07 -53.30 -20.57
N VAL A 811 -7.27 -53.85 -20.40
CA VAL A 811 -7.63 -54.67 -19.23
C VAL A 811 -8.08 -56.05 -19.70
N ALA A 812 -7.54 -57.11 -19.07
CA ALA A 812 -7.80 -58.49 -19.44
C ALA A 812 -9.04 -59.12 -18.76
N LYS A 813 -9.54 -58.50 -17.67
CA LYS A 813 -10.66 -59.05 -16.90
C LYS A 813 -11.88 -58.12 -17.02
N PRO A 814 -13.11 -58.63 -17.24
CA PRO A 814 -14.27 -57.79 -17.20
C PRO A 814 -14.53 -57.30 -15.78
N GLY A 815 -15.03 -56.06 -15.65
CA GLY A 815 -15.30 -55.42 -14.37
C GLY A 815 -15.54 -53.93 -14.51
N LEU A 816 -15.90 -53.30 -13.39
CA LEU A 816 -15.89 -51.85 -13.23
C LEU A 816 -14.61 -51.50 -12.48
N TYR A 817 -13.84 -50.57 -13.02
CA TYR A 817 -12.58 -50.13 -12.45
C TYR A 817 -12.68 -48.64 -12.13
N SER A 818 -12.29 -48.24 -10.93
CA SER A 818 -12.15 -46.85 -10.57
C SER A 818 -10.80 -46.37 -11.09
N LEU A 819 -10.80 -45.79 -12.31
CA LEU A 819 -9.61 -45.23 -12.91
C LEU A 819 -9.30 -43.89 -12.22
N MET A 820 -8.21 -43.84 -11.48
CA MET A 820 -7.73 -42.68 -10.73
C MET A 820 -6.58 -42.02 -11.50
N VAL A 821 -6.54 -40.67 -11.45
CA VAL A 821 -5.43 -39.87 -12.00
C VAL A 821 -4.90 -38.97 -10.92
N ARG A 822 -3.57 -38.87 -10.85
CA ARG A 822 -2.85 -37.91 -9.99
C ARG A 822 -1.64 -37.34 -10.70
N GLY A 823 -1.14 -36.22 -10.23
CA GLY A 823 0.14 -35.64 -10.65
C GLY A 823 0.96 -35.20 -9.45
N SER A 824 2.24 -34.97 -9.64
CA SER A 824 3.07 -34.24 -8.69
C SER A 824 3.75 -33.06 -9.40
N ASP A 825 4.08 -32.03 -8.63
CA ASP A 825 4.82 -30.87 -9.06
C ASP A 825 6.35 -30.99 -8.81
N GLU A 826 7.13 -30.00 -9.22
CA GLU A 826 8.58 -29.93 -8.97
C GLU A 826 8.92 -29.78 -7.49
N MET A 827 7.98 -29.33 -6.65
CA MET A 827 8.18 -29.18 -5.20
C MET A 827 7.92 -30.50 -4.45
N GLY A 828 7.40 -31.54 -5.15
CA GLY A 828 7.11 -32.84 -4.59
C GLY A 828 5.73 -32.98 -3.96
N ASN A 829 4.83 -32.00 -4.17
CA ASN A 829 3.45 -32.14 -3.70
C ASN A 829 2.67 -33.05 -4.65
N VAL A 830 1.84 -33.92 -4.08
CA VAL A 830 1.06 -34.89 -4.86
C VAL A 830 -0.40 -34.45 -4.90
N ALA A 831 -1.00 -34.51 -6.07
CA ALA A 831 -2.40 -34.16 -6.30
C ALA A 831 -3.39 -34.96 -5.43
N SER A 832 -4.52 -34.35 -5.11
CA SER A 832 -5.72 -35.07 -4.69
C SER A 832 -6.23 -35.91 -5.83
N GLU A 833 -6.46 -37.21 -5.57
CA GLU A 833 -6.91 -38.18 -6.57
C GLU A 833 -8.31 -37.84 -7.11
N LYS A 834 -8.50 -37.88 -8.42
CA LYS A 834 -9.83 -37.88 -9.05
C LYS A 834 -10.00 -39.16 -9.86
N SER A 835 -11.21 -39.67 -9.86
CA SER A 835 -11.52 -40.95 -10.52
C SER A 835 -12.67 -40.81 -11.50
N VAL A 836 -12.66 -41.70 -12.49
CA VAL A 836 -13.75 -41.98 -13.44
C VAL A 836 -13.95 -43.49 -13.55
N VAL A 837 -15.20 -43.92 -13.77
CA VAL A 837 -15.49 -45.34 -13.89
C VAL A 837 -15.13 -45.81 -15.30
N LEU A 838 -14.21 -46.77 -15.40
CA LEU A 838 -13.93 -47.52 -16.62
C LEU A 838 -14.72 -48.83 -16.61
N VAL A 839 -15.54 -49.03 -17.64
CA VAL A 839 -16.34 -50.23 -17.82
C VAL A 839 -15.68 -51.17 -18.81
N VAL A 840 -15.27 -52.33 -18.32
CA VAL A 840 -14.67 -53.37 -19.17
C VAL A 840 -15.62 -54.54 -19.28
N TYR A 841 -16.11 -54.79 -20.48
CA TYR A 841 -17.08 -55.90 -20.74
C TYR A 841 -16.46 -57.01 -21.56
N ASP A 842 -17.01 -58.22 -21.36
CA ASP A 842 -16.73 -59.40 -22.21
C ASP A 842 -18.06 -59.94 -22.72
N PRO A 843 -18.32 -59.85 -24.01
CA PRO A 843 -19.59 -60.34 -24.57
C PRO A 843 -19.75 -61.86 -24.46
N ASP A 844 -18.65 -62.57 -24.26
CA ASP A 844 -18.65 -64.03 -24.09
C ASP A 844 -18.67 -64.49 -22.62
N ALA A 845 -18.63 -63.56 -21.65
CA ALA A 845 -18.50 -63.85 -20.22
C ALA A 845 -19.78 -64.53 -19.60
N GLY A 846 -20.94 -64.36 -20.18
CA GLY A 846 -22.15 -64.98 -19.69
C GLY A 846 -23.40 -64.13 -19.77
N SER A 847 -24.38 -64.51 -18.98
CA SER A 847 -25.68 -63.87 -18.86
C SER A 847 -26.10 -63.69 -17.38
N ILE A 848 -27.01 -62.79 -17.15
CA ILE A 848 -27.61 -62.57 -15.84
C ILE A 848 -29.13 -62.73 -15.93
N SER A 849 -29.72 -63.40 -14.93
CA SER A 849 -31.17 -63.41 -14.73
C SER A 849 -31.51 -63.37 -13.25
N GLY A 850 -32.63 -62.81 -12.92
CA GLY A 850 -33.08 -62.72 -11.53
C GLY A 850 -34.58 -62.40 -11.42
N LYS A 851 -35.24 -63.06 -10.47
CA LYS A 851 -36.59 -62.76 -10.11
C LYS A 851 -36.74 -62.92 -8.60
N GLY A 852 -37.24 -61.88 -7.96
CA GLY A 852 -37.34 -61.86 -6.50
C GLY A 852 -37.83 -60.55 -5.95
N TRP A 853 -37.52 -60.34 -4.68
CA TRP A 853 -37.86 -59.11 -3.99
C TRP A 853 -36.83 -58.80 -2.90
N ILE A 854 -36.72 -57.50 -2.59
CA ILE A 854 -35.93 -56.97 -1.48
C ILE A 854 -36.85 -56.23 -0.52
N ASN A 855 -36.47 -56.11 0.74
CA ASN A 855 -37.02 -55.08 1.62
C ASN A 855 -36.31 -53.77 1.32
N SER A 856 -37.00 -52.84 0.64
CA SER A 856 -36.46 -51.50 0.35
C SER A 856 -36.02 -50.82 1.64
N PRO A 857 -34.73 -50.37 1.74
CA PRO A 857 -34.26 -49.67 2.93
C PRO A 857 -34.86 -48.27 3.06
N LEU A 858 -34.87 -47.74 4.28
CA LEU A 858 -35.24 -46.35 4.55
C LEU A 858 -34.28 -45.44 3.81
N GLY A 859 -34.79 -44.39 3.15
CA GLY A 859 -34.00 -43.45 2.35
C GLY A 859 -33.76 -43.87 0.88
N ALA A 860 -34.14 -45.06 0.46
CA ALA A 860 -33.98 -45.54 -0.93
C ALA A 860 -34.82 -44.77 -1.95
N PHE A 861 -36.00 -44.31 -1.60
CA PHE A 861 -36.87 -43.51 -2.47
C PHE A 861 -36.76 -42.02 -2.12
N SER A 862 -36.24 -41.25 -3.07
CA SER A 862 -35.82 -39.86 -2.81
C SER A 862 -37.01 -38.90 -2.57
N ALA A 863 -38.17 -39.15 -3.19
CA ALA A 863 -39.37 -38.32 -3.00
C ALA A 863 -39.96 -38.44 -1.59
N ASN A 864 -39.78 -39.60 -0.93
CA ASN A 864 -40.14 -39.80 0.46
C ASN A 864 -39.24 -40.85 1.13
N SER A 865 -38.29 -40.35 1.89
CA SER A 865 -37.27 -41.17 2.56
C SER A 865 -37.81 -42.12 3.63
N ALA A 866 -39.04 -41.91 4.10
CA ALA A 866 -39.70 -42.78 5.08
C ALA A 866 -40.32 -44.04 4.46
N PHE A 867 -40.43 -44.09 3.12
CA PHE A 867 -41.02 -45.23 2.44
C PHE A 867 -40.11 -46.46 2.53
N ARG A 868 -40.68 -47.55 2.98
CA ARG A 868 -40.07 -48.88 3.09
C ARG A 868 -41.08 -49.96 2.75
N GLY A 869 -40.58 -51.14 2.38
CA GLY A 869 -41.49 -52.25 2.09
C GLY A 869 -40.93 -53.14 1.02
N ARG A 870 -41.74 -54.05 0.56
CA ARG A 870 -41.39 -55.01 -0.46
C ARG A 870 -41.24 -54.32 -1.82
N ALA A 871 -40.05 -54.46 -2.43
CA ALA A 871 -39.80 -54.04 -3.81
C ALA A 871 -39.45 -55.32 -4.65
N ASN A 872 -40.22 -55.52 -5.70
CA ASN A 872 -40.07 -56.70 -6.55
C ASN A 872 -39.16 -56.38 -7.75
N PHE A 873 -38.36 -57.34 -8.18
CA PHE A 873 -37.56 -57.22 -9.38
C PHE A 873 -37.66 -58.44 -10.28
N LYS A 874 -37.56 -58.22 -11.57
CA LYS A 874 -37.40 -59.22 -12.61
C LYS A 874 -36.42 -58.67 -13.63
N PHE A 875 -35.37 -59.42 -13.96
CA PHE A 875 -34.43 -59.00 -15.00
C PHE A 875 -33.81 -60.20 -15.69
N VAL A 876 -33.44 -59.98 -16.96
CA VAL A 876 -32.59 -60.88 -17.74
C VAL A 876 -31.75 -60.04 -18.70
N SER A 877 -30.46 -60.35 -18.84
CA SER A 877 -29.61 -59.70 -19.85
C SER A 877 -28.51 -60.58 -20.30
N LYS A 878 -28.14 -60.49 -21.62
CA LYS A 878 -27.04 -61.19 -22.27
C LYS A 878 -26.61 -60.44 -23.52
N TYR A 879 -25.42 -60.72 -23.99
CA TYR A 879 -25.03 -60.32 -25.33
C TYR A 879 -25.47 -61.40 -26.35
N GLU A 880 -26.09 -60.96 -27.46
CA GLU A 880 -26.27 -61.81 -28.59
C GLU A 880 -24.94 -61.98 -29.38
N LYS A 881 -24.79 -63.07 -30.09
CA LYS A 881 -23.50 -63.33 -30.76
C LYS A 881 -23.16 -62.23 -31.76
N GLY A 882 -22.04 -61.57 -31.50
CA GLY A 882 -21.51 -60.44 -32.29
C GLY A 882 -22.08 -59.04 -31.96
N ALA A 883 -22.97 -58.94 -30.97
CA ALA A 883 -23.54 -57.65 -30.54
C ALA A 883 -22.56 -56.89 -29.62
N SER A 884 -22.51 -55.59 -29.79
CA SER A 884 -21.75 -54.63 -28.91
C SER A 884 -22.61 -54.13 -27.74
N THR A 885 -23.94 -54.28 -27.79
CA THR A 885 -24.88 -53.91 -26.76
C THR A 885 -25.66 -55.16 -26.28
N PRO A 886 -25.94 -55.28 -25.00
CA PRO A 886 -26.73 -56.39 -24.48
C PRO A 886 -28.21 -56.30 -24.85
N SER A 887 -28.84 -57.46 -24.97
CA SER A 887 -30.28 -57.55 -25.01
C SER A 887 -30.86 -58.01 -23.68
N GLY A 888 -32.03 -57.58 -23.31
CA GLY A 888 -32.54 -57.90 -21.97
C GLY A 888 -33.98 -57.37 -21.68
N GLU A 889 -34.40 -57.65 -20.48
CA GLU A 889 -35.60 -57.07 -19.85
C GLU A 889 -35.31 -56.77 -18.40
N ILE A 890 -35.77 -55.64 -17.93
CA ILE A 890 -35.77 -55.29 -16.48
C ILE A 890 -37.08 -54.67 -16.10
N GLU A 891 -37.66 -55.16 -15.02
CA GLU A 891 -38.81 -54.56 -14.35
C GLU A 891 -38.54 -54.49 -12.84
N PHE A 892 -38.75 -53.30 -12.26
CA PHE A 892 -38.62 -53.08 -10.83
C PHE A 892 -39.86 -52.39 -10.33
N VAL A 893 -40.56 -53.00 -9.35
CA VAL A 893 -41.84 -52.54 -8.85
C VAL A 893 -41.73 -52.27 -7.36
N PHE A 894 -42.00 -51.05 -6.94
CA PHE A 894 -42.03 -50.63 -5.52
C PHE A 894 -43.43 -50.12 -5.17
N PRO A 895 -44.35 -51.03 -4.75
CA PRO A 895 -45.76 -50.68 -4.55
C PRO A 895 -45.99 -49.59 -3.54
N THR A 896 -45.21 -49.52 -2.50
CA THR A 896 -45.35 -48.48 -1.45
C THR A 896 -45.19 -47.04 -2.02
N ALA A 897 -44.50 -46.88 -3.13
CA ALA A 897 -44.29 -45.60 -3.81
C ALA A 897 -45.12 -45.50 -5.12
N ASP A 898 -45.98 -46.45 -5.41
CA ASP A 898 -46.70 -46.58 -6.69
C ASP A 898 -45.73 -46.45 -7.90
N MET A 899 -44.56 -47.07 -7.79
CA MET A 899 -43.47 -46.94 -8.75
C MET A 899 -43.24 -48.26 -9.46
N THR A 900 -43.38 -48.25 -10.78
CA THR A 900 -43.00 -49.33 -11.68
C THR A 900 -41.99 -48.82 -12.71
N PHE A 901 -40.75 -49.27 -12.61
CA PHE A 901 -39.70 -49.01 -13.60
C PHE A 901 -39.59 -50.15 -14.58
N LYS A 902 -39.55 -49.81 -15.88
CA LYS A 902 -39.30 -50.78 -16.99
C LYS A 902 -38.16 -50.28 -17.87
N GLY A 903 -37.15 -51.12 -18.08
CA GLY A 903 -36.06 -50.78 -18.98
C GLY A 903 -36.47 -50.84 -20.45
N THR A 904 -36.02 -49.87 -21.22
CA THR A 904 -36.29 -49.76 -22.65
C THR A 904 -35.00 -49.83 -23.48
N ASN A 905 -33.87 -49.40 -22.91
CA ASN A 905 -32.57 -49.37 -23.61
C ASN A 905 -31.47 -49.88 -22.68
N TYR A 906 -30.49 -50.59 -23.25
CA TYR A 906 -29.43 -51.24 -22.49
C TYR A 906 -28.07 -50.82 -23.01
N ASP A 907 -27.26 -50.26 -22.16
CA ASP A 907 -25.96 -49.68 -22.52
C ASP A 907 -24.85 -50.74 -22.48
N TRP A 908 -24.75 -51.49 -21.36
CA TRP A 908 -23.78 -52.54 -21.19
C TRP A 908 -24.13 -53.52 -20.07
N LEU A 909 -23.56 -54.74 -20.21
CA LEU A 909 -23.58 -55.78 -19.19
C LEU A 909 -22.15 -56.23 -18.92
N VAL A 910 -21.72 -56.20 -17.66
CA VAL A 910 -20.44 -56.71 -17.20
C VAL A 910 -20.69 -57.89 -16.28
N VAL A 911 -20.17 -59.04 -16.63
CA VAL A 911 -20.20 -60.27 -15.81
C VAL A 911 -18.79 -60.57 -15.35
N SER A 912 -18.54 -60.52 -14.03
CA SER A 912 -17.21 -60.78 -13.40
C SER A 912 -17.36 -61.76 -12.25
N GLY A 913 -17.15 -63.07 -12.55
CA GLY A 913 -17.35 -64.09 -11.53
C GLY A 913 -18.82 -64.28 -11.14
N PRO A 914 -19.18 -64.17 -9.84
CA PRO A 914 -20.56 -64.23 -9.36
C PRO A 914 -21.26 -62.90 -9.42
N ILE A 915 -20.59 -61.84 -9.85
CA ILE A 915 -21.09 -60.47 -9.85
C ILE A 915 -21.45 -60.07 -11.29
N ALA A 916 -22.58 -59.35 -11.39
CA ALA A 916 -22.96 -58.72 -12.65
C ALA A 916 -23.42 -57.29 -12.43
N TYR A 917 -23.00 -56.42 -13.35
CA TYR A 917 -23.40 -55.03 -13.43
C TYR A 917 -24.17 -54.82 -14.75
N PHE A 918 -25.31 -54.18 -14.69
CA PHE A 918 -26.18 -53.96 -15.83
C PHE A 918 -26.72 -52.55 -15.85
N LYS A 919 -26.46 -51.81 -16.90
CA LYS A 919 -26.80 -50.39 -17.05
C LYS A 919 -27.61 -50.16 -18.30
N GLY A 920 -28.50 -49.18 -18.22
CA GLY A 920 -29.35 -48.75 -19.31
C GLY A 920 -30.29 -47.64 -18.94
N SER A 921 -31.37 -47.52 -19.71
CA SER A 921 -32.43 -46.55 -19.46
C SER A 921 -33.81 -47.15 -19.59
N GLY A 922 -34.81 -46.46 -19.01
CA GLY A 922 -36.21 -46.92 -19.02
C GLY A 922 -37.17 -45.84 -18.61
N MET A 923 -38.40 -46.23 -18.32
CA MET A 923 -39.52 -45.36 -17.91
C MET A 923 -40.04 -45.76 -16.54
N ILE A 924 -40.52 -44.80 -15.79
CA ILE A 924 -41.29 -45.02 -14.56
C ILE A 924 -42.76 -44.75 -14.85
N ASN A 925 -43.62 -45.75 -14.57
CA ASN A 925 -45.08 -45.70 -14.82
C ASN A 925 -45.41 -45.31 -16.26
N ASP A 926 -44.63 -45.92 -17.20
CA ASP A 926 -44.72 -45.74 -18.67
C ASP A 926 -44.48 -44.27 -19.13
N SER A 927 -43.78 -43.46 -18.32
CA SER A 927 -43.45 -42.06 -18.64
C SER A 927 -42.06 -41.64 -18.21
N GLY A 928 -41.48 -40.56 -18.85
CA GLY A 928 -40.19 -39.99 -18.54
C GLY A 928 -38.98 -40.80 -19.06
N GLU A 929 -37.80 -40.21 -18.95
CA GLU A 929 -36.52 -40.87 -19.27
C GLU A 929 -35.68 -41.01 -18.00
N TYR A 930 -35.43 -42.25 -17.58
CA TYR A 930 -34.69 -42.56 -16.37
C TYR A 930 -33.51 -43.50 -16.71
N GLY A 931 -32.31 -43.18 -16.16
CA GLY A 931 -31.19 -44.07 -16.19
C GLY A 931 -31.26 -45.10 -15.05
N PHE A 932 -30.72 -46.31 -15.27
CA PHE A 932 -30.55 -47.25 -14.18
C PHE A 932 -29.21 -47.92 -14.19
N VAL A 933 -28.72 -48.35 -13.01
CA VAL A 933 -27.67 -49.33 -12.82
C VAL A 933 -28.16 -50.40 -11.83
N LEU A 934 -28.02 -51.66 -12.23
CA LEU A 934 -28.31 -52.80 -11.42
C LEU A 934 -27.04 -53.59 -11.15
N ILE A 935 -26.84 -53.94 -9.86
CA ILE A 935 -25.72 -54.77 -9.41
C ILE A 935 -26.34 -56.01 -8.75
N ALA A 936 -25.91 -57.16 -9.17
CA ALA A 936 -26.41 -58.44 -8.67
C ALA A 936 -25.24 -59.38 -8.33
N VAL A 937 -25.34 -60.05 -7.19
CA VAL A 937 -24.35 -61.06 -6.73
C VAL A 937 -25.06 -62.38 -6.51
N ASP A 938 -24.63 -63.42 -7.25
CA ASP A 938 -25.02 -64.80 -7.10
C ASP A 938 -24.13 -65.47 -6.05
N GLU A 939 -24.62 -65.56 -4.81
CA GLU A 939 -23.91 -66.17 -3.70
C GLU A 939 -24.12 -67.70 -3.73
N LYS A 940 -23.04 -68.44 -4.10
CA LYS A 940 -23.07 -69.91 -4.29
C LYS A 940 -22.88 -70.73 -3.02
N GLU A 941 -22.55 -70.13 -1.90
CA GLU A 941 -22.35 -70.80 -0.62
C GLU A 941 -23.69 -71.20 0.02
N LYS A 942 -23.79 -72.49 0.50
CA LYS A 942 -24.96 -72.95 1.18
C LYS A 942 -25.31 -72.11 2.42
N GLY A 943 -26.39 -71.35 2.39
CA GLY A 943 -26.84 -70.55 3.51
C GLY A 943 -26.69 -69.04 3.35
N THR A 944 -25.96 -68.61 2.32
CA THR A 944 -25.90 -67.20 1.93
C THR A 944 -27.06 -66.82 0.97
N LYS A 945 -27.52 -65.57 1.05
CA LYS A 945 -28.54 -65.02 0.15
C LYS A 945 -27.88 -64.14 -0.88
N ASP A 946 -28.35 -64.24 -2.11
CA ASP A 946 -27.98 -63.34 -3.21
C ASP A 946 -28.18 -61.89 -2.82
N LYS A 947 -27.38 -60.99 -3.37
CA LYS A 947 -27.46 -59.57 -3.11
C LYS A 947 -27.87 -58.77 -4.34
N PHE A 948 -28.59 -57.72 -4.12
CA PHE A 948 -29.21 -56.92 -5.17
C PHE A 948 -29.14 -55.45 -4.84
N ARG A 949 -28.72 -54.61 -5.77
CA ARG A 949 -28.80 -53.17 -5.77
C ARG A 949 -29.34 -52.67 -7.09
N ILE A 950 -30.27 -51.69 -7.03
CA ILE A 950 -30.67 -50.91 -8.18
C ILE A 950 -30.68 -49.43 -7.80
N LYS A 951 -30.09 -48.61 -8.66
CA LYS A 951 -30.17 -47.16 -8.61
C LYS A 951 -30.84 -46.67 -9.88
N ILE A 952 -31.83 -45.79 -9.73
CA ILE A 952 -32.61 -45.19 -10.82
C ILE A 952 -32.53 -43.67 -10.65
N TRP A 953 -32.19 -42.94 -11.71
CA TRP A 953 -32.11 -41.49 -11.67
C TRP A 953 -32.79 -40.88 -12.92
N ASP A 954 -33.30 -39.68 -12.76
CA ASP A 954 -33.82 -38.85 -13.83
C ASP A 954 -32.68 -38.37 -14.74
N LYS A 955 -32.75 -38.65 -16.04
CA LYS A 955 -31.65 -38.32 -17.00
C LYS A 955 -31.53 -36.82 -17.28
N MET A 956 -32.61 -36.05 -17.15
CA MET A 956 -32.60 -34.61 -17.39
C MET A 956 -31.95 -33.83 -16.22
N THR A 957 -32.27 -34.25 -15.00
CA THR A 957 -31.86 -33.53 -13.78
C THR A 957 -30.64 -34.14 -13.09
N GLY A 958 -30.27 -35.40 -13.43
CA GLY A 958 -29.23 -36.20 -12.77
C GLY A 958 -29.61 -36.62 -11.33
N LYS A 959 -30.82 -36.29 -10.84
CA LYS A 959 -31.24 -36.61 -9.47
C LYS A 959 -31.66 -38.09 -9.33
N SER A 960 -31.14 -38.72 -8.26
CA SER A 960 -31.58 -40.09 -7.91
C SER A 960 -33.07 -40.09 -7.55
N VAL A 961 -33.80 -41.03 -8.14
CA VAL A 961 -35.20 -41.29 -7.81
C VAL A 961 -35.30 -42.43 -6.80
N TYR A 962 -34.52 -43.48 -7.01
CA TYR A 962 -34.47 -44.66 -6.13
C TYR A 962 -33.06 -45.21 -6.08
N ASP A 963 -32.55 -45.54 -4.91
CA ASP A 963 -31.27 -46.23 -4.73
C ASP A 963 -31.29 -47.12 -3.49
N SER A 964 -31.34 -48.43 -3.70
CA SER A 964 -31.23 -49.39 -2.58
C SER A 964 -29.86 -49.49 -1.96
N GLY A 965 -28.83 -48.81 -2.49
CA GLY A 965 -27.50 -48.67 -1.94
C GLY A 965 -27.24 -47.33 -1.21
N LEU A 966 -28.29 -46.50 -1.04
CA LEU A 966 -28.29 -45.27 -0.22
C LEU A 966 -27.20 -44.26 -0.59
N GLY A 967 -26.95 -44.02 -1.89
CA GLY A 967 -26.00 -43.00 -2.39
C GLY A 967 -24.56 -43.45 -2.52
N GLY A 968 -24.21 -44.70 -2.27
CA GLY A 968 -22.88 -45.24 -2.49
C GLY A 968 -22.46 -45.20 -4.00
N PRO A 969 -21.12 -45.15 -4.27
CA PRO A 969 -20.61 -45.18 -5.63
C PRO A 969 -21.17 -46.32 -6.50
N GLU A 970 -21.20 -46.16 -7.82
CA GLU A 970 -21.79 -47.15 -8.74
C GLU A 970 -21.07 -48.51 -8.77
N GLU A 971 -19.78 -48.55 -8.46
CA GLU A 971 -18.96 -49.73 -8.40
C GLU A 971 -19.05 -50.52 -7.10
N VAL A 972 -19.66 -49.96 -6.05
CA VAL A 972 -19.73 -50.62 -4.74
C VAL A 972 -20.75 -51.78 -4.74
N LEU A 973 -20.28 -52.92 -4.29
CA LEU A 973 -21.09 -54.14 -4.21
C LEU A 973 -22.32 -53.98 -3.29
N PRO A 974 -23.46 -54.58 -3.62
CA PRO A 974 -24.66 -54.49 -2.84
C PRO A 974 -24.51 -55.12 -1.47
N THR A 975 -25.00 -54.43 -0.47
CA THR A 975 -25.12 -54.94 0.92
C THR A 975 -26.54 -55.53 1.17
N THR A 976 -27.52 -55.15 0.35
CA THR A 976 -28.92 -55.58 0.49
C THR A 976 -29.10 -56.99 -0.03
N SER A 977 -29.35 -57.94 0.87
CA SER A 977 -29.70 -59.33 0.52
C SER A 977 -31.12 -59.41 -0.02
N ILE A 978 -31.36 -60.28 -1.01
CA ILE A 978 -32.74 -60.57 -1.45
C ILE A 978 -33.53 -61.22 -0.30
N SER A 979 -34.80 -60.87 -0.18
CA SER A 979 -35.67 -61.41 0.85
C SER A 979 -36.47 -62.63 0.36
N GLY A 980 -36.46 -62.86 -0.94
CA GLY A 980 -37.00 -64.06 -1.61
C GLY A 980 -36.75 -64.02 -3.12
N GLY A 981 -36.75 -65.18 -3.73
CA GLY A 981 -36.47 -65.33 -5.14
C GLY A 981 -35.04 -65.92 -5.38
N LYS A 982 -34.47 -65.69 -6.58
CA LYS A 982 -33.17 -66.19 -6.95
C LYS A 982 -32.53 -65.27 -8.02
N ILE A 983 -31.21 -65.09 -7.93
CA ILE A 983 -30.36 -64.51 -8.96
C ILE A 983 -29.46 -65.60 -9.50
N ASP A 984 -29.30 -65.69 -10.84
CA ASP A 984 -28.39 -66.56 -11.51
C ASP A 984 -27.46 -65.77 -12.39
N VAL A 985 -26.14 -65.87 -12.11
CA VAL A 985 -25.08 -65.33 -12.97
C VAL A 985 -24.41 -66.51 -13.66
N ASN A 986 -24.80 -66.74 -14.94
CA ASN A 986 -24.33 -67.89 -15.72
C ASN A 986 -23.08 -67.54 -16.51
N LYS A 987 -21.95 -68.26 -16.22
CA LYS A 987 -20.74 -68.20 -17.05
C LYS A 987 -20.93 -69.12 -18.27
N ASN A 988 -20.72 -68.55 -19.48
CA ASN A 988 -20.55 -69.41 -20.67
C ASN A 988 -19.12 -70.02 -20.61
N ILE A 989 -19.03 -71.22 -20.00
CA ILE A 989 -17.80 -72.02 -20.06
C ILE A 989 -17.72 -72.66 -21.42
N LYS A 990 -16.96 -72.11 -22.39
CA LYS A 990 -16.44 -72.90 -23.50
C LYS A 990 -15.35 -73.83 -22.96
N SER A 991 -15.65 -75.10 -22.91
CA SER A 991 -14.62 -76.11 -22.75
C SER A 991 -13.58 -75.99 -23.87
N PRO A 992 -12.27 -75.98 -23.58
CA PRO A 992 -11.23 -76.04 -24.56
C PRO A 992 -11.39 -77.41 -25.29
N LYS A 993 -11.53 -77.43 -26.58
CA LYS A 993 -11.23 -78.55 -27.43
C LYS A 993 -9.76 -78.55 -27.82
#